data_000daf7047bf5e513e761c7116a84a97
#
_entry.id   000daf7047bf5e513e761c7116a84a97
#
_cell.length_a   1.000
_cell.length_b   1.000
_cell.length_c   1.000
_cell.angle_alpha   90.00
_cell.angle_beta   90.00
_cell.angle_gamma   90.00
#
_symmetry.space_group_name_H-M   'P 1'
#
loop_
_entity.id
_entity.type
_entity.pdbx_description
1 polymer ?
#
loop_
_entity_poly.entity_id
_entity_poly.type
_entity_poly.pdbx_seq_one_letter_code
_entity_poly.pdbx_strand_id
1 'polypeptide(L)'
;MNSEGRQHRSAGDVPKGSSADGAGPLPPRHSAGPGPGPRPQPRQAPPQPPRRHGGPATPDDRRTAVLPPVRGNAPDPRHRDPIDVVKAALDGKPPKQPPTGPPGGGGGPGGPSGKTPGPKRQVNWKWVRRGLGVAAVMAILLPIVTFAMAYFIVEVPKPGDIRTAQVSTILASDGSELARIVPPEGNRVDVDIDQIPVHVRDAAMAAEDRDFYTNPGFSFTGFARAFKNNIFGGDLQGGSTITQQYVKNALVGDARSGLGGVVRKAKELVISTKMSREWSKDAVLQSYLNIIYFGRGSYGIAAASQAYFGKPVEQLNVAEGALMAALIQRPSTLDPAVDPEGAAERWNWVLDGMVTMGALSEADRAAQVFPPTVPPEQATQQTQTTGPNGLIERQVTKELLELFDIDEQTLNTEGLQITTTIDPKAQRAAEEAVAENLDGQMPEMRSAVVSIDPRSGAVKAYYGGSDANGFDFAQAGLPTGSSFKVFALVAALQQGIGLGSQIDSSPVTVNGITINNVEGGGCGTCSIAEALKRSLNTSYYRLMLKLKNGPQDVADAAHAAGVAESIPGIEHTLSEDGQGGPPNNGVVLGQYQSRVIDMASAYATLAASGVYHRPHFVQRVVNSEGKVLFDAAEQDNAGEQRIDKAVADNVTSAMQPIAGYSNGHNLAGGRPSAAKTGTNQLGDTGANRDAWMVGFTPSLSTAVWVGTTDGTRPLVNQYGSPVYGSGLPSDIWKETMDGALEGTDEETFPKPTEIGGYAGVPQAPVQAPPSSTAVVTTPPPPSESVIQPTLEIAPGITIPFGPPTTVTAPPPGPVGVDPNAPPPPGGGPLVPGPPPGAPVPALPPPP
;
A
#
# COMPACT_ATOMS: atom_id res chain seq x y z
N MET A 1 -25.37 -25.88 -51.62
CA MET A 1 -24.78 -25.49 -52.89
C MET A 1 -23.32 -25.19 -52.55
N ASN A 2 -22.48 -26.16 -52.63
CA ASN A 2 -21.50 -26.48 -53.70
C ASN A 2 -20.51 -25.30 -53.83
N SER A 3 -19.18 -25.47 -53.79
CA SER A 3 -18.28 -26.59 -53.94
C SER A 3 -16.87 -26.09 -53.79
N GLU A 4 -15.98 -26.81 -53.09
CA GLU A 4 -14.75 -27.40 -53.65
C GLU A 4 -13.77 -26.43 -54.32
N GLY A 5 -12.48 -26.49 -54.13
CA GLY A 5 -11.58 -27.54 -53.79
C GLY A 5 -10.12 -27.14 -53.87
N ARG A 6 -9.30 -27.94 -53.21
CA ARG A 6 -8.01 -28.57 -53.59
C ARG A 6 -6.81 -27.70 -54.03
N GLN A 7 -5.76 -27.80 -53.22
CA GLN A 7 -4.53 -28.65 -53.33
C GLN A 7 -3.43 -28.11 -54.23
N HIS A 8 -2.18 -27.96 -53.78
CA HIS A 8 -1.03 -28.85 -53.89
C HIS A 8 0.28 -28.13 -53.45
N ARG A 9 1.02 -28.74 -52.55
CA ARG A 9 2.37 -29.36 -52.57
C ARG A 9 3.48 -28.57 -53.32
N SER A 10 4.70 -28.35 -52.70
CA SER A 10 5.85 -29.24 -52.49
C SER A 10 7.01 -28.40 -51.96
N ALA A 11 7.79 -28.76 -50.97
CA ALA A 11 8.91 -29.70 -50.85
C ALA A 11 10.20 -29.29 -51.62
N GLY A 12 11.30 -29.32 -50.86
CA GLY A 12 12.70 -29.35 -51.31
C GLY A 12 13.48 -28.15 -50.86
N ASP A 13 14.72 -28.17 -50.38
CA ASP A 13 15.67 -29.22 -50.06
C ASP A 13 16.81 -28.57 -49.24
N VAL A 14 17.46 -29.37 -48.38
CA VAL A 14 18.72 -29.07 -47.69
C VAL A 14 19.88 -29.25 -48.62
N PRO A 15 21.03 -28.57 -48.46
CA PRO A 15 22.28 -29.37 -48.43
C PRO A 15 23.21 -29.02 -47.23
N LYS A 16 23.84 -30.16 -46.80
CA LYS A 16 24.96 -30.31 -45.89
C LYS A 16 26.32 -29.93 -46.56
N GLY A 17 27.27 -29.74 -45.71
CA GLY A 17 28.69 -29.91 -45.99
C GLY A 17 29.53 -28.87 -45.28
N SER A 18 30.33 -29.12 -44.35
CA SER A 18 31.39 -30.05 -43.97
C SER A 18 32.72 -29.30 -43.72
N SER A 19 33.26 -29.53 -42.54
CA SER A 19 34.71 -29.70 -42.16
C SER A 19 35.65 -28.53 -42.33
N ALA A 20 36.66 -28.28 -41.52
CA ALA A 20 37.40 -29.02 -40.48
C ALA A 20 38.51 -28.09 -39.95
N ASP A 21 39.08 -28.53 -38.79
CA ASP A 21 40.45 -28.32 -38.30
C ASP A 21 40.77 -26.92 -37.69
N GLY A 22 41.21 -26.79 -36.49
CA GLY A 22 42.10 -27.55 -35.68
C GLY A 22 42.90 -26.57 -34.81
N ALA A 23 43.06 -26.77 -33.58
CA ALA A 23 44.26 -26.51 -32.79
C ALA A 23 43.99 -26.64 -31.28
N GLY A 24 44.87 -27.37 -30.66
CA GLY A 24 44.77 -27.95 -29.33
C GLY A 24 45.10 -27.00 -28.14
N PRO A 25 45.12 -27.61 -26.95
CA PRO A 25 45.03 -26.90 -25.69
C PRO A 25 46.36 -26.48 -25.08
N LEU A 26 46.36 -25.36 -24.33
CA LEU A 26 47.46 -24.96 -23.46
C LEU A 26 47.17 -25.33 -21.98
N PRO A 27 48.19 -25.63 -21.18
CA PRO A 27 48.06 -26.25 -19.87
C PRO A 27 47.79 -25.26 -18.73
N PRO A 28 47.36 -25.76 -17.54
CA PRO A 28 47.02 -24.92 -16.41
C PRO A 28 48.22 -24.46 -15.61
N ARG A 29 48.24 -23.19 -15.23
CA ARG A 29 49.20 -22.65 -14.25
C ARG A 29 48.67 -22.84 -12.84
N HIS A 30 49.45 -23.53 -12.00
CA HIS A 30 49.34 -23.54 -10.55
C HIS A 30 49.61 -22.14 -9.98
N SER A 31 48.79 -21.66 -9.08
CA SER A 31 49.11 -20.61 -8.13
C SER A 31 48.77 -21.09 -6.72
N ALA A 32 49.77 -20.97 -5.86
CA ALA A 32 49.79 -21.39 -4.47
C ALA A 32 48.82 -20.51 -3.61
N GLY A 33 48.13 -21.14 -2.66
CA GLY A 33 47.33 -20.46 -1.66
C GLY A 33 48.17 -19.89 -0.52
N PRO A 34 47.79 -18.83 0.13
CA PRO A 34 48.35 -18.41 1.41
C PRO A 34 47.63 -19.05 2.59
N GLY A 35 48.39 -19.36 3.63
CA GLY A 35 48.00 -20.06 4.83
C GLY A 35 47.12 -19.25 5.80
N PRO A 36 46.68 -19.86 6.91
CA PRO A 36 45.58 -19.34 7.74
C PRO A 36 46.01 -18.19 8.65
N GLY A 37 45.32 -17.07 8.59
CA GLY A 37 45.42 -15.96 9.53
C GLY A 37 44.58 -16.18 10.81
N PRO A 38 44.92 -15.49 11.91
CA PRO A 38 44.41 -15.80 13.25
C PRO A 38 42.96 -15.35 13.46
N ARG A 39 42.25 -16.11 14.32
CA ARG A 39 40.87 -15.88 14.76
C ARG A 39 40.68 -14.51 15.43
N PRO A 40 39.60 -13.79 15.22
CA PRO A 40 39.25 -12.59 16.00
C PRO A 40 38.72 -12.96 17.38
N GLN A 41 39.22 -12.26 18.40
CA GLN A 41 38.71 -12.29 19.76
C GLN A 41 37.40 -11.47 19.90
N PRO A 42 36.51 -11.76 20.87
CA PRO A 42 35.27 -11.03 21.05
C PRO A 42 35.51 -9.61 21.59
N ARG A 43 34.88 -8.63 20.96
CA ARG A 43 34.86 -7.23 21.39
C ARG A 43 34.05 -7.06 22.68
N GLN A 44 34.67 -6.45 23.67
CA GLN A 44 34.06 -5.97 24.90
C GLN A 44 33.15 -4.77 24.61
N ALA A 45 32.02 -4.71 25.32
CA ALA A 45 31.05 -3.62 25.29
C ALA A 45 31.65 -2.32 25.90
N PRO A 46 31.23 -1.12 25.43
CA PRO A 46 31.69 0.15 25.99
C PRO A 46 31.05 0.44 27.36
N PRO A 47 31.79 1.19 28.25
CA PRO A 47 31.33 1.50 29.61
C PRO A 47 30.25 2.57 29.66
N GLN A 48 29.30 2.42 30.57
CA GLN A 48 28.27 3.41 30.89
C GLN A 48 28.88 4.63 31.63
N PRO A 49 28.33 5.85 31.42
CA PRO A 49 28.78 7.05 32.17
C PRO A 49 28.24 7.08 33.59
N PRO A 50 28.94 7.76 34.56
CA PRO A 50 28.63 7.71 35.98
C PRO A 50 27.45 8.62 36.37
N ARG A 51 26.65 8.11 37.31
CA ARG A 51 25.55 8.84 37.98
C ARG A 51 26.11 9.97 38.82
N ARG A 52 25.61 11.18 38.63
CA ARG A 52 25.85 12.31 39.55
C ARG A 52 24.72 12.42 40.59
N HIS A 53 25.11 12.55 41.85
CA HIS A 53 24.27 12.82 43.01
C HIS A 53 23.79 14.29 43.01
N GLY A 54 22.62 14.48 43.59
CA GLY A 54 21.87 15.71 43.63
C GLY A 54 22.36 16.81 44.58
N GLY A 55 21.79 17.98 44.42
CA GLY A 55 21.75 19.10 45.32
C GLY A 55 20.49 19.93 45.02
N PRO A 56 19.98 20.73 45.93
CA PRO A 56 18.56 20.97 46.18
C PRO A 56 17.93 22.14 45.39
N ALA A 57 16.61 22.08 45.35
CA ALA A 57 15.69 22.97 44.66
C ALA A 57 15.46 24.33 45.30
N THR A 58 15.05 25.30 44.46
CA THR A 58 14.12 26.37 44.84
C THR A 58 13.16 26.62 43.65
N PRO A 59 11.94 27.10 43.92
CA PRO A 59 10.79 26.97 43.02
C PRO A 59 10.49 28.26 42.23
N ASP A 60 9.92 28.09 41.01
CA ASP A 60 8.93 29.06 40.55
C ASP A 60 7.98 28.51 39.48
N ASP A 61 6.76 28.91 39.66
CA ASP A 61 5.53 28.60 38.95
C ASP A 61 5.55 28.73 37.42
N ARG A 62 4.95 27.75 36.71
CA ARG A 62 3.78 27.99 35.86
C ARG A 62 3.11 26.67 35.38
N ARG A 63 1.81 26.63 35.60
CA ARG A 63 0.84 25.57 35.39
C ARG A 63 0.78 25.14 33.92
N THR A 64 0.88 23.81 33.70
CA THR A 64 0.22 23.17 32.60
C THR A 64 -0.48 21.90 33.16
N ALA A 65 -1.78 21.83 33.00
CA ALA A 65 -2.63 20.78 33.51
C ALA A 65 -2.41 19.49 32.70
N VAL A 66 -1.83 18.48 33.34
CA VAL A 66 -1.84 17.10 32.85
C VAL A 66 -2.93 16.35 33.60
N LEU A 67 -3.89 15.80 32.87
CA LEU A 67 -4.92 14.93 33.41
C LEU A 67 -4.29 13.66 34.01
N PRO A 68 -4.72 13.20 35.22
CA PRO A 68 -4.19 12.00 35.84
C PRO A 68 -4.73 10.72 35.17
N PRO A 69 -3.97 9.62 35.22
CA PRO A 69 -4.44 8.34 34.71
C PRO A 69 -5.59 7.79 35.55
N VAL A 70 -6.60 7.26 34.88
CA VAL A 70 -7.76 6.59 35.45
C VAL A 70 -7.28 5.40 36.28
N ARG A 71 -7.44 5.46 37.59
CA ARG A 71 -7.29 4.32 38.49
C ARG A 71 -8.49 3.40 38.28
N GLY A 72 -8.24 2.18 37.83
CA GLY A 72 -9.22 1.11 37.81
C GLY A 72 -9.77 0.89 39.22
N ASN A 73 -11.09 0.88 39.33
CA ASN A 73 -11.82 0.53 40.55
C ASN A 73 -11.51 -0.90 40.95
N ALA A 74 -11.16 -1.09 42.22
CA ALA A 74 -11.13 -2.40 42.85
C ALA A 74 -12.56 -3.00 42.87
N PRO A 75 -12.75 -4.30 42.60
CA PRO A 75 -14.06 -4.91 42.58
C PRO A 75 -14.69 -4.97 43.97
N ASP A 76 -15.98 -4.68 44.03
CA ASP A 76 -16.86 -4.80 45.20
C ASP A 76 -16.77 -6.25 45.78
N PRO A 77 -16.52 -6.47 47.07
CA PRO A 77 -16.37 -7.79 47.68
C PRO A 77 -17.68 -8.64 47.72
N ARG A 78 -18.75 -8.24 47.06
CA ARG A 78 -20.08 -8.91 47.07
C ARG A 78 -20.39 -9.79 45.87
N HIS A 79 -19.54 -9.83 44.86
CA HIS A 79 -19.68 -10.79 43.73
C HIS A 79 -18.66 -11.90 43.88
N ARG A 80 -19.09 -13.03 44.41
CA ARG A 80 -18.37 -14.31 44.36
C ARG A 80 -18.80 -15.03 43.10
N ASP A 81 -17.82 -15.37 42.27
CA ASP A 81 -18.01 -16.21 41.09
C ASP A 81 -18.57 -17.58 41.52
N PRO A 82 -19.63 -18.09 40.87
CA PRO A 82 -20.20 -19.41 41.17
C PRO A 82 -19.20 -20.57 41.08
N ILE A 83 -18.10 -20.39 40.41
CA ILE A 83 -17.04 -21.38 40.19
C ILE A 83 -16.26 -21.68 41.49
N ASP A 84 -16.07 -20.70 42.38
CA ASP A 84 -15.34 -20.89 43.61
C ASP A 84 -16.11 -21.69 44.65
N VAL A 85 -17.44 -21.68 44.59
CA VAL A 85 -18.32 -22.46 45.47
C VAL A 85 -18.29 -23.96 45.10
N VAL A 86 -18.21 -24.24 43.78
CA VAL A 86 -18.16 -25.63 43.29
C VAL A 86 -16.77 -26.26 43.53
N LYS A 87 -15.70 -25.48 43.45
CA LYS A 87 -14.33 -25.95 43.70
C LYS A 87 -14.10 -26.33 45.14
N ALA A 88 -14.67 -25.59 46.12
CA ALA A 88 -14.61 -25.88 47.53
C ALA A 88 -15.39 -27.15 47.95
N ALA A 89 -16.45 -27.48 47.16
CA ALA A 89 -17.25 -28.72 47.41
C ALA A 89 -16.54 -29.99 46.88
N LEU A 90 -15.64 -29.86 45.90
CA LEU A 90 -14.91 -31.01 45.34
C LEU A 90 -13.62 -31.36 46.09
N ASP A 91 -13.02 -30.39 46.84
CA ASP A 91 -11.76 -30.63 47.57
C ASP A 91 -11.93 -31.18 49.02
N GLY A 92 -13.14 -31.50 49.47
CA GLY A 92 -13.43 -32.20 50.71
C GLY A 92 -12.94 -31.54 52.02
N LYS A 93 -12.62 -30.23 52.02
CA LYS A 93 -12.20 -29.49 53.22
C LYS A 93 -13.34 -28.60 53.74
N PRO A 94 -13.71 -28.70 55.03
CA PRO A 94 -14.75 -27.83 55.59
C PRO A 94 -14.25 -26.39 55.72
N PRO A 95 -15.11 -25.39 55.52
CA PRO A 95 -14.74 -23.98 55.59
C PRO A 95 -14.39 -23.59 57.02
N LYS A 96 -13.22 -22.94 57.19
CA LYS A 96 -12.82 -22.29 58.43
C LYS A 96 -13.69 -21.07 58.69
N GLN A 97 -14.38 -21.06 59.83
CA GLN A 97 -15.11 -19.88 60.33
C GLN A 97 -14.11 -18.82 60.87
N PRO A 98 -14.43 -17.55 60.67
CA PRO A 98 -13.60 -16.45 61.20
C PRO A 98 -13.76 -16.31 62.72
N PRO A 99 -12.75 -15.85 63.48
CA PRO A 99 -12.77 -15.71 64.91
C PRO A 99 -13.54 -14.44 65.30
N THR A 100 -14.48 -14.61 66.18
CA THR A 100 -15.08 -13.52 66.98
C THR A 100 -14.49 -13.52 68.36
N GLY A 101 -13.81 -12.48 68.74
CA GLY A 101 -13.50 -12.15 70.13
C GLY A 101 -14.41 -11.03 70.65
N PRO A 102 -14.28 -10.57 71.84
CA PRO A 102 -13.64 -10.99 73.10
C PRO A 102 -14.55 -10.95 74.37
N PRO A 103 -14.04 -10.90 75.61
CA PRO A 103 -14.35 -11.85 76.61
C PRO A 103 -15.20 -11.23 77.77
N GLY A 104 -15.73 -12.10 78.56
CA GLY A 104 -16.35 -11.66 79.81
C GLY A 104 -16.72 -12.82 80.74
N GLY A 105 -15.96 -13.00 81.74
CA GLY A 105 -16.00 -13.40 83.06
C GLY A 105 -17.07 -14.38 83.69
N GLY A 106 -16.53 -15.25 84.49
CA GLY A 106 -17.23 -15.66 85.76
C GLY A 106 -17.68 -17.12 85.92
N GLY A 107 -16.87 -17.93 86.60
CA GLY A 107 -17.13 -18.63 87.84
C GLY A 107 -18.04 -19.88 87.82
N GLY A 108 -17.45 -21.01 88.25
CA GLY A 108 -18.03 -21.92 89.11
C GLY A 108 -18.30 -23.39 88.65
N PRO A 109 -18.02 -24.38 89.43
CA PRO A 109 -17.81 -25.79 89.03
C PRO A 109 -19.07 -26.64 89.25
N GLY A 110 -19.23 -27.71 88.42
CA GLY A 110 -20.29 -28.67 88.74
C GLY A 110 -20.29 -29.94 87.88
N GLY A 111 -19.85 -30.98 88.33
CA GLY A 111 -20.14 -32.40 88.24
C GLY A 111 -20.44 -33.11 86.91
N PRO A 112 -20.04 -34.41 86.86
CA PRO A 112 -20.10 -35.16 85.60
C PRO A 112 -21.48 -35.79 85.39
N SER A 113 -22.10 -35.60 84.18
CA SER A 113 -23.25 -36.41 83.84
C SER A 113 -22.98 -37.22 82.60
N GLY A 114 -23.29 -38.50 82.69
CA GLY A 114 -23.01 -39.52 81.68
C GLY A 114 -23.62 -39.28 80.28
N LYS A 115 -22.82 -39.60 79.31
CA LYS A 115 -23.28 -39.70 77.93
C LYS A 115 -23.94 -41.04 77.70
N THR A 116 -25.23 -41.08 77.50
CA THR A 116 -25.97 -42.18 76.89
C THR A 116 -25.65 -42.23 75.40
N PRO A 117 -25.35 -43.42 74.82
CA PRO A 117 -25.10 -43.58 73.41
C PRO A 117 -26.46 -43.41 72.66
N GLY A 118 -26.55 -42.43 71.74
CA GLY A 118 -27.68 -42.31 70.89
C GLY A 118 -27.82 -43.48 69.88
N PRO A 119 -29.01 -43.80 69.45
CA PRO A 119 -29.27 -44.95 68.58
C PRO A 119 -28.48 -44.89 67.27
N LYS A 120 -27.71 -45.94 67.05
CA LYS A 120 -27.05 -46.14 65.73
C LYS A 120 -28.12 -46.23 64.62
N ARG A 121 -28.22 -45.23 63.80
CA ARG A 121 -29.04 -45.21 62.62
C ARG A 121 -28.66 -46.37 61.71
N GLN A 122 -29.40 -47.44 61.70
CA GLN A 122 -29.20 -48.61 60.84
C GLN A 122 -29.53 -48.10 59.39
N VAL A 123 -28.48 -47.94 58.55
CA VAL A 123 -28.59 -47.68 57.17
C VAL A 123 -29.26 -48.87 56.48
N ASN A 124 -30.45 -48.65 55.97
CA ASN A 124 -31.21 -49.73 55.30
C ASN A 124 -30.57 -49.95 53.90
N TRP A 125 -29.63 -50.87 53.81
CA TRP A 125 -28.86 -51.27 52.63
C TRP A 125 -29.75 -51.63 51.43
N LYS A 126 -31.00 -51.97 51.59
CA LYS A 126 -31.97 -52.18 50.48
C LYS A 126 -32.32 -50.88 49.79
N TRP A 127 -32.45 -49.75 50.52
CA TRP A 127 -32.71 -48.45 49.97
C TRP A 127 -31.44 -47.84 49.31
N VAL A 128 -30.25 -48.09 49.94
CA VAL A 128 -28.96 -47.66 49.34
C VAL A 128 -28.72 -48.38 48.01
N ARG A 129 -28.95 -49.69 47.93
CA ARG A 129 -28.81 -50.46 46.67
C ARG A 129 -29.84 -50.04 45.61
N ARG A 130 -31.09 -49.75 46.01
CA ARG A 130 -32.08 -49.22 45.10
C ARG A 130 -31.70 -47.79 44.61
N GLY A 131 -31.23 -46.94 45.50
CA GLY A 131 -30.72 -45.61 45.18
C GLY A 131 -29.54 -45.66 44.23
N LEU A 132 -28.57 -46.56 44.50
CA LEU A 132 -27.43 -46.80 43.58
C LEU A 132 -27.87 -47.34 42.22
N GLY A 133 -28.87 -48.26 42.19
CA GLY A 133 -29.45 -48.75 40.96
C GLY A 133 -30.14 -47.65 40.13
N VAL A 134 -30.92 -46.82 40.81
CA VAL A 134 -31.56 -45.64 40.15
C VAL A 134 -30.52 -44.66 39.69
N ALA A 135 -29.47 -44.38 40.49
CA ALA A 135 -28.40 -43.49 40.12
C ALA A 135 -27.59 -44.02 38.91
N ALA A 136 -27.35 -45.35 38.86
CA ALA A 136 -26.71 -45.98 37.70
C ALA A 136 -27.57 -45.89 36.42
N VAL A 137 -28.86 -46.13 36.56
CA VAL A 137 -29.80 -45.98 35.42
C VAL A 137 -29.90 -44.53 34.97
N MET A 138 -29.97 -43.59 35.90
CA MET A 138 -29.96 -42.14 35.57
C MET A 138 -28.64 -41.71 34.98
N ALA A 139 -27.50 -42.21 35.42
CA ALA A 139 -26.17 -41.91 34.84
C ALA A 139 -26.07 -42.38 33.38
N ILE A 140 -26.82 -43.39 32.96
CA ILE A 140 -26.85 -43.88 31.56
C ILE A 140 -27.98 -43.17 30.79
N LEU A 141 -29.15 -43.00 31.35
CA LEU A 141 -30.28 -42.42 30.60
C LEU A 141 -30.18 -40.91 30.41
N LEU A 142 -29.65 -40.18 31.40
CA LEU A 142 -29.57 -38.72 31.30
C LEU A 142 -28.71 -38.26 30.16
N PRO A 143 -27.46 -38.77 29.91
CA PRO A 143 -26.68 -38.43 28.72
C PRO A 143 -27.41 -38.79 27.43
N ILE A 144 -28.09 -39.93 27.34
CA ILE A 144 -28.82 -40.34 26.13
C ILE A 144 -29.99 -39.40 25.87
N VAL A 145 -30.78 -39.03 26.86
CA VAL A 145 -31.88 -38.11 26.73
C VAL A 145 -31.35 -36.70 26.37
N THR A 146 -30.30 -36.24 27.01
CA THR A 146 -29.66 -34.96 26.72
C THR A 146 -29.14 -34.92 25.27
N PHE A 147 -28.46 -36.00 24.82
CA PHE A 147 -28.04 -36.11 23.43
C PHE A 147 -29.22 -36.10 22.44
N ALA A 148 -30.29 -36.86 22.72
CA ALA A 148 -31.48 -36.89 21.88
C ALA A 148 -32.14 -35.50 21.80
N MET A 149 -32.32 -34.82 22.94
CA MET A 149 -32.83 -33.44 22.95
C MET A 149 -31.94 -32.49 22.15
N ALA A 150 -30.63 -32.52 22.40
CA ALA A 150 -29.68 -31.68 21.67
C ALA A 150 -29.70 -31.95 20.15
N TYR A 151 -29.83 -33.22 19.74
CA TYR A 151 -29.93 -33.62 18.34
C TYR A 151 -31.12 -33.02 17.63
N PHE A 152 -32.30 -32.90 18.30
CA PHE A 152 -33.50 -32.29 17.69
C PHE A 152 -33.49 -30.77 17.72
N ILE A 153 -32.79 -30.16 18.68
CA ILE A 153 -32.77 -28.69 18.86
C ILE A 153 -31.66 -28.03 18.00
N VAL A 154 -30.49 -28.69 17.85
CA VAL A 154 -29.37 -28.12 17.15
C VAL A 154 -29.63 -28.15 15.64
N GLU A 155 -29.59 -27.00 14.98
CA GLU A 155 -29.60 -26.88 13.53
C GLU A 155 -28.16 -27.04 13.00
N VAL A 156 -28.02 -27.76 11.85
CA VAL A 156 -26.77 -27.88 11.14
C VAL A 156 -26.88 -26.96 9.93
N PRO A 157 -25.92 -26.03 9.73
CA PRO A 157 -25.92 -25.18 8.56
C PRO A 157 -25.81 -26.05 7.30
N LYS A 158 -26.27 -25.53 6.15
CA LYS A 158 -26.08 -26.21 4.85
C LYS A 158 -24.63 -26.09 4.40
N PRO A 159 -24.17 -26.99 3.51
CA PRO A 159 -22.90 -26.79 2.82
C PRO A 159 -22.90 -25.40 2.13
N GLY A 160 -21.87 -24.59 2.36
CA GLY A 160 -21.80 -23.23 1.84
C GLY A 160 -22.36 -22.12 2.76
N ASP A 161 -23.21 -22.44 3.76
CA ASP A 161 -23.70 -21.41 4.71
C ASP A 161 -22.61 -20.97 5.72
N ILE A 162 -21.56 -21.76 5.87
CA ILE A 162 -20.46 -21.45 6.78
C ILE A 162 -19.45 -20.58 6.02
N ARG A 163 -19.52 -19.29 6.28
CA ARG A 163 -18.54 -18.34 5.75
C ARG A 163 -17.18 -18.57 6.40
N THR A 164 -16.25 -19.00 5.60
CA THR A 164 -14.85 -19.20 5.99
C THR A 164 -14.02 -18.05 5.47
N ALA A 165 -12.94 -17.70 6.16
CA ALA A 165 -12.04 -16.66 5.70
C ALA A 165 -11.48 -17.00 4.31
N GLN A 166 -11.61 -16.06 3.36
CA GLN A 166 -11.16 -16.19 1.97
C GLN A 166 -10.30 -14.99 1.60
N VAL A 167 -9.31 -15.21 0.74
CA VAL A 167 -8.48 -14.13 0.19
C VAL A 167 -9.31 -13.35 -0.83
N SER A 168 -9.32 -12.03 -0.65
CA SER A 168 -9.85 -11.11 -1.65
C SER A 168 -8.72 -10.61 -2.56
N THR A 169 -8.95 -10.57 -3.86
CA THR A 169 -7.95 -10.19 -4.86
C THR A 169 -8.25 -8.80 -5.41
N ILE A 170 -7.24 -7.94 -5.41
CA ILE A 170 -7.29 -6.60 -5.99
C ILE A 170 -6.67 -6.67 -7.39
N LEU A 171 -7.44 -6.28 -8.38
CA LEU A 171 -7.06 -6.29 -9.79
C LEU A 171 -6.92 -4.86 -10.32
N ALA A 172 -5.99 -4.65 -11.23
CA ALA A 172 -5.91 -3.46 -12.04
C ALA A 172 -7.09 -3.37 -13.02
N SER A 173 -7.23 -2.26 -13.72
CA SER A 173 -8.32 -2.03 -14.67
C SER A 173 -8.32 -2.98 -15.87
N ASP A 174 -7.18 -3.60 -16.20
CA ASP A 174 -7.05 -4.62 -17.24
C ASP A 174 -7.26 -6.07 -16.74
N GLY A 175 -7.52 -6.24 -15.43
CA GLY A 175 -7.70 -7.53 -14.77
C GLY A 175 -6.41 -8.20 -14.28
N SER A 176 -5.24 -7.58 -14.46
CA SER A 176 -3.99 -8.06 -13.86
C SER A 176 -4.00 -7.88 -12.34
N GLU A 177 -3.39 -8.82 -11.61
CA GLU A 177 -3.35 -8.80 -10.14
C GLU A 177 -2.40 -7.71 -9.63
N LEU A 178 -2.88 -6.85 -8.73
CA LEU A 178 -2.09 -5.83 -8.03
C LEU A 178 -1.72 -6.26 -6.60
N ALA A 179 -2.69 -6.82 -5.87
CA ALA A 179 -2.55 -7.11 -4.45
C ALA A 179 -3.54 -8.18 -3.99
N ARG A 180 -3.33 -8.67 -2.77
CA ARG A 180 -4.24 -9.61 -2.10
C ARG A 180 -4.53 -9.17 -0.68
N ILE A 181 -5.79 -9.10 -0.31
CA ILE A 181 -6.21 -8.93 1.07
C ILE A 181 -6.29 -10.32 1.71
N VAL A 182 -5.31 -10.62 2.54
CA VAL A 182 -5.22 -11.90 3.24
C VAL A 182 -5.82 -11.74 4.65
N PRO A 183 -6.88 -12.49 4.98
CA PRO A 183 -7.50 -12.43 6.30
C PRO A 183 -6.51 -12.76 7.43
N PRO A 184 -6.75 -12.30 8.67
CA PRO A 184 -5.90 -12.60 9.83
C PRO A 184 -5.72 -14.11 10.09
N GLU A 185 -6.72 -14.92 9.69
CA GLU A 185 -6.70 -16.39 9.79
C GLU A 185 -5.79 -17.06 8.75
N GLY A 186 -5.18 -16.30 7.85
CA GLY A 186 -4.22 -16.77 6.86
C GLY A 186 -4.77 -16.87 5.44
N ASN A 187 -3.90 -17.32 4.53
CA ASN A 187 -4.22 -17.46 3.11
C ASN A 187 -5.15 -18.68 2.92
N ARG A 188 -6.35 -18.44 2.35
CA ARG A 188 -7.32 -19.49 2.00
C ARG A 188 -7.91 -19.22 0.62
N VAL A 189 -7.96 -20.29 -0.17
CA VAL A 189 -8.70 -20.36 -1.44
C VAL A 189 -9.55 -21.61 -1.40
N ASP A 190 -10.87 -21.46 -1.46
CA ASP A 190 -11.78 -22.62 -1.50
C ASP A 190 -11.78 -23.24 -2.90
N VAL A 191 -11.79 -24.57 -2.96
CA VAL A 191 -11.81 -25.34 -4.19
C VAL A 191 -12.89 -26.41 -4.12
N ASP A 192 -13.48 -26.73 -5.28
CA ASP A 192 -14.45 -27.81 -5.37
C ASP A 192 -13.78 -29.17 -5.23
N ILE A 193 -14.56 -30.16 -4.75
CA ILE A 193 -14.03 -31.52 -4.52
C ILE A 193 -13.45 -32.13 -5.79
N ASP A 194 -13.99 -31.81 -6.94
CA ASP A 194 -13.53 -32.32 -8.24
C ASP A 194 -12.18 -31.72 -8.68
N GLN A 195 -11.81 -30.55 -8.16
CA GLN A 195 -10.50 -29.94 -8.36
C GLN A 195 -9.41 -30.59 -7.51
N ILE A 196 -9.80 -31.27 -6.41
CA ILE A 196 -8.85 -31.97 -5.54
C ILE A 196 -8.62 -33.38 -6.10
N PRO A 197 -7.39 -33.75 -6.54
CA PRO A 197 -7.11 -35.06 -7.08
C PRO A 197 -7.51 -36.20 -6.14
N VAL A 198 -8.02 -37.31 -6.68
CA VAL A 198 -8.53 -38.46 -5.89
C VAL A 198 -7.47 -38.96 -4.90
N HIS A 199 -6.21 -39.10 -5.35
CA HIS A 199 -5.12 -39.56 -4.48
C HIS A 199 -4.79 -38.60 -3.34
N VAL A 200 -5.06 -37.29 -3.46
CA VAL A 200 -4.91 -36.31 -2.37
C VAL A 200 -6.04 -36.49 -1.35
N ARG A 201 -7.27 -36.72 -1.80
CA ARG A 201 -8.42 -37.05 -0.93
C ARG A 201 -8.18 -38.34 -0.16
N ASP A 202 -7.68 -39.38 -0.85
CA ASP A 202 -7.35 -40.69 -0.27
C ASP A 202 -6.22 -40.56 0.77
N ALA A 203 -5.19 -39.74 0.52
CA ALA A 203 -4.11 -39.47 1.47
C ALA A 203 -4.65 -38.81 2.75
N ALA A 204 -5.53 -37.80 2.62
CA ALA A 204 -6.14 -37.17 3.79
C ALA A 204 -6.98 -38.15 4.62
N MET A 205 -7.77 -39.01 3.96
CA MET A 205 -8.51 -40.07 4.64
C MET A 205 -7.58 -41.12 5.28
N ALA A 206 -6.52 -41.50 4.60
CA ALA A 206 -5.51 -42.44 5.11
C ALA A 206 -4.83 -41.90 6.38
N ALA A 207 -4.62 -40.58 6.42
CA ALA A 207 -4.02 -39.86 7.55
C ALA A 207 -4.95 -39.73 8.75
N GLU A 208 -6.25 -39.44 8.53
CA GLU A 208 -7.14 -38.97 9.59
C GLU A 208 -8.35 -39.88 9.85
N ASP A 209 -8.94 -40.51 8.84
CA ASP A 209 -10.18 -41.28 8.99
C ASP A 209 -10.35 -42.33 7.87
N ARG A 210 -9.70 -43.49 8.01
CA ARG A 210 -9.70 -44.54 6.97
C ARG A 210 -11.08 -45.12 6.64
N ASP A 211 -12.02 -44.99 7.59
CA ASP A 211 -13.41 -45.47 7.44
C ASP A 211 -14.37 -44.30 7.09
N PHE A 212 -13.86 -43.17 6.59
CA PHE A 212 -14.64 -41.94 6.43
C PHE A 212 -15.94 -42.11 5.68
N TYR A 213 -15.92 -42.77 4.53
CA TYR A 213 -17.16 -42.98 3.72
C TYR A 213 -18.17 -43.89 4.36
N THR A 214 -17.76 -44.79 5.26
CA THR A 214 -18.63 -45.82 5.87
C THR A 214 -19.06 -45.46 7.30
N ASN A 215 -18.35 -44.58 8.01
CA ASN A 215 -18.68 -44.19 9.40
C ASN A 215 -19.87 -43.23 9.46
N PRO A 216 -20.68 -43.25 10.55
CA PRO A 216 -21.86 -42.37 10.72
C PRO A 216 -21.52 -40.98 11.29
N GLY A 217 -20.30 -40.45 11.05
CA GLY A 217 -19.82 -39.18 11.56
C GLY A 217 -19.07 -39.25 12.88
N PHE A 218 -19.00 -40.44 13.51
CA PHE A 218 -18.16 -40.73 14.65
C PHE A 218 -17.69 -42.20 14.62
N SER A 219 -16.54 -42.48 15.23
CA SER A 219 -15.97 -43.83 15.28
C SER A 219 -16.11 -44.43 16.68
N PHE A 220 -16.96 -45.44 16.83
CA PHE A 220 -17.07 -46.18 18.07
C PHE A 220 -15.77 -46.95 18.39
N THR A 221 -15.15 -47.50 17.38
CA THR A 221 -13.88 -48.24 17.54
C THR A 221 -12.73 -47.30 17.90
N GLY A 222 -12.68 -46.12 17.31
CA GLY A 222 -11.73 -45.08 17.65
C GLY A 222 -11.91 -44.56 19.05
N PHE A 223 -13.15 -44.35 19.50
CA PHE A 223 -13.46 -43.93 20.87
C PHE A 223 -13.08 -45.00 21.88
N ALA A 224 -13.43 -46.26 21.64
CA ALA A 224 -13.09 -47.39 22.51
C ALA A 224 -11.56 -47.60 22.61
N ARG A 225 -10.83 -47.44 21.51
CA ARG A 225 -9.36 -47.51 21.45
C ARG A 225 -8.72 -46.35 22.21
N ALA A 226 -9.16 -45.11 21.99
CA ALA A 226 -8.66 -43.94 22.71
C ALA A 226 -8.96 -44.03 24.21
N PHE A 227 -10.13 -44.53 24.61
CA PHE A 227 -10.49 -44.77 26.01
C PHE A 227 -9.60 -45.83 26.63
N LYS A 228 -9.35 -46.95 25.92
CA LYS A 228 -8.42 -48.00 26.38
C LYS A 228 -7.01 -47.46 26.56
N ASN A 229 -6.47 -46.75 25.57
CA ASN A 229 -5.09 -46.22 25.62
C ASN A 229 -4.91 -45.15 26.69
N ASN A 230 -5.92 -44.28 26.92
CA ASN A 230 -5.85 -43.29 28.00
C ASN A 230 -5.91 -43.89 29.42
N ILE A 231 -6.54 -45.06 29.59
CA ILE A 231 -6.62 -45.74 30.90
C ILE A 231 -5.41 -46.65 31.14
N PHE A 232 -4.90 -47.33 30.12
CA PHE A 232 -3.87 -48.36 30.24
C PHE A 232 -2.49 -47.95 29.73
N GLY A 233 -2.28 -46.66 29.34
CA GLY A 233 -0.97 -46.13 28.98
C GLY A 233 -0.46 -46.65 27.63
N GLY A 234 -1.04 -46.18 26.55
CA GLY A 234 -0.54 -46.42 25.18
C GLY A 234 -0.38 -45.08 24.45
N ASP A 235 0.23 -45.10 23.27
CA ASP A 235 0.41 -43.91 22.42
C ASP A 235 -0.91 -43.22 22.19
N LEU A 236 -0.90 -41.90 22.28
CA LEU A 236 -2.03 -41.00 22.01
C LEU A 236 -2.43 -41.12 20.52
N GLN A 237 -3.27 -42.05 20.16
CA GLN A 237 -3.88 -42.15 18.82
C GLN A 237 -5.15 -41.33 18.78
N GLY A 238 -5.25 -40.43 17.79
CA GLY A 238 -6.45 -39.64 17.51
C GLY A 238 -7.64 -40.51 17.12
N GLY A 239 -8.72 -40.37 17.84
CA GLY A 239 -9.98 -41.11 17.60
C GLY A 239 -11.10 -40.23 17.02
N SER A 240 -10.77 -39.05 16.53
CA SER A 240 -11.77 -38.11 15.96
C SER A 240 -11.87 -38.31 14.45
N THR A 241 -13.09 -38.37 13.92
CA THR A 241 -13.35 -38.48 12.48
C THR A 241 -13.14 -37.13 11.78
N ILE A 242 -12.95 -37.13 10.45
CA ILE A 242 -12.90 -35.92 9.62
C ILE A 242 -14.11 -35.02 9.88
N THR A 243 -15.34 -35.59 9.97
CA THR A 243 -16.55 -34.82 10.29
C THR A 243 -16.45 -34.14 11.67
N GLN A 244 -15.91 -34.81 12.69
CA GLN A 244 -15.71 -34.21 14.01
C GLN A 244 -14.66 -33.11 14.01
N GLN A 245 -13.59 -33.28 13.24
CA GLN A 245 -12.55 -32.27 13.10
C GLN A 245 -13.07 -31.03 12.37
N TYR A 246 -13.86 -31.22 11.29
CA TYR A 246 -14.53 -30.12 10.61
C TYR A 246 -15.44 -29.32 11.56
N VAL A 247 -16.35 -30.02 12.27
CA VAL A 247 -17.27 -29.39 13.23
C VAL A 247 -16.50 -28.63 14.33
N LYS A 248 -15.41 -29.19 14.83
CA LYS A 248 -14.54 -28.53 15.80
C LYS A 248 -13.97 -27.23 15.25
N ASN A 249 -13.40 -27.26 14.05
CA ASN A 249 -12.67 -26.13 13.49
C ASN A 249 -13.63 -25.04 12.96
N ALA A 250 -14.79 -25.41 12.37
CA ALA A 250 -15.71 -24.48 11.72
C ALA A 250 -16.82 -23.96 12.63
N LEU A 251 -17.30 -24.75 13.64
CA LEU A 251 -18.57 -24.46 14.32
C LEU A 251 -18.49 -24.30 15.84
N VAL A 252 -17.47 -24.81 16.51
CA VAL A 252 -17.53 -24.97 17.99
C VAL A 252 -16.48 -24.20 18.77
N GLY A 253 -15.43 -23.70 18.12
CA GLY A 253 -14.37 -22.89 18.77
C GLY A 253 -13.47 -23.63 19.79
N ASP A 254 -12.60 -22.91 20.49
CA ASP A 254 -11.33 -23.41 21.10
C ASP A 254 -11.34 -23.67 22.61
N ALA A 255 -12.46 -23.92 23.27
CA ALA A 255 -12.43 -24.29 24.69
C ALA A 255 -11.66 -25.60 24.94
N ARG A 256 -10.41 -25.54 25.46
CA ARG A 256 -9.46 -26.65 25.49
C ARG A 256 -9.46 -27.49 26.80
N SER A 257 -10.02 -27.00 27.93
CA SER A 257 -9.90 -27.66 29.22
C SER A 257 -11.14 -27.52 30.13
N GLY A 258 -11.26 -28.37 31.14
CA GLY A 258 -12.32 -28.36 32.16
C GLY A 258 -13.68 -28.75 31.63
N LEU A 259 -14.75 -28.29 32.30
CA LEU A 259 -16.13 -28.55 31.92
C LEU A 259 -16.48 -28.00 30.51
N GLY A 260 -15.84 -26.88 30.11
CA GLY A 260 -15.98 -26.32 28.76
C GLY A 260 -15.55 -27.32 27.69
N GLY A 261 -14.42 -28.01 27.87
CA GLY A 261 -13.95 -29.03 26.92
C GLY A 261 -14.89 -30.23 26.79
N VAL A 262 -15.55 -30.66 27.87
CA VAL A 262 -16.54 -31.76 27.87
C VAL A 262 -17.81 -31.32 27.10
N VAL A 263 -18.31 -30.12 27.39
CA VAL A 263 -19.49 -29.56 26.68
C VAL A 263 -19.19 -29.38 25.20
N ARG A 264 -18.01 -28.86 24.86
CA ARG A 264 -17.56 -28.76 23.47
C ARG A 264 -17.57 -30.12 22.77
N LYS A 265 -16.96 -31.15 23.39
CA LYS A 265 -16.90 -32.51 22.81
C LYS A 265 -18.29 -33.14 22.63
N ALA A 266 -19.22 -32.84 23.53
CA ALA A 266 -20.61 -33.28 23.43
C ALA A 266 -21.31 -32.57 22.22
N LYS A 267 -21.10 -31.25 22.04
CA LYS A 267 -21.62 -30.51 20.89
C LYS A 267 -21.04 -31.05 19.59
N GLU A 268 -19.72 -31.25 19.51
CA GLU A 268 -19.06 -31.86 18.35
C GLU A 268 -19.72 -33.18 17.96
N LEU A 269 -19.99 -34.05 18.93
CA LEU A 269 -20.58 -35.35 18.69
C LEU A 269 -22.03 -35.24 18.15
N VAL A 270 -22.85 -34.34 18.71
CA VAL A 270 -24.22 -34.12 18.25
C VAL A 270 -24.24 -33.56 16.82
N ILE A 271 -23.47 -32.51 16.57
CA ILE A 271 -23.42 -31.83 15.27
C ILE A 271 -22.85 -32.76 14.19
N SER A 272 -21.73 -33.44 14.47
CA SER A 272 -21.10 -34.35 13.51
C SER A 272 -21.98 -35.55 13.14
N THR A 273 -22.76 -36.07 14.11
CA THR A 273 -23.73 -37.15 13.88
C THR A 273 -24.87 -36.69 12.99
N LYS A 274 -25.39 -35.49 13.22
CA LYS A 274 -26.47 -34.90 12.44
C LYS A 274 -25.98 -34.52 11.03
N MET A 275 -24.82 -33.84 10.94
CA MET A 275 -24.20 -33.45 9.68
C MET A 275 -23.93 -34.65 8.77
N SER A 276 -23.41 -35.75 9.29
CA SER A 276 -23.19 -36.97 8.48
C SER A 276 -24.45 -37.60 7.89
N ARG A 277 -25.65 -37.18 8.33
CA ARG A 277 -26.93 -37.62 7.77
C ARG A 277 -27.50 -36.60 6.79
N GLU A 278 -27.20 -35.33 6.97
CA GLU A 278 -27.75 -34.23 6.20
C GLU A 278 -26.84 -33.82 5.04
N TRP A 279 -25.53 -33.97 5.19
CA TRP A 279 -24.53 -33.64 4.15
C TRP A 279 -24.04 -34.90 3.43
N SER A 280 -23.68 -34.77 2.14
CA SER A 280 -22.90 -35.80 1.45
C SER A 280 -21.51 -35.93 2.05
N LYS A 281 -20.90 -37.08 1.96
CA LYS A 281 -19.51 -37.30 2.40
C LYS A 281 -18.52 -36.43 1.65
N ASP A 282 -18.75 -36.24 0.36
CA ASP A 282 -17.91 -35.33 -0.46
C ASP A 282 -18.01 -33.90 -0.03
N ALA A 283 -19.22 -33.40 0.32
CA ALA A 283 -19.38 -32.04 0.86
C ALA A 283 -18.66 -31.86 2.19
N VAL A 284 -18.67 -32.87 3.08
CA VAL A 284 -17.93 -32.81 4.33
C VAL A 284 -16.42 -32.80 4.07
N LEU A 285 -15.92 -33.65 3.16
CA LEU A 285 -14.49 -33.73 2.83
C LEU A 285 -13.98 -32.46 2.16
N GLN A 286 -14.74 -31.91 1.19
CA GLN A 286 -14.47 -30.62 0.56
C GLN A 286 -14.33 -29.52 1.60
N SER A 287 -15.35 -29.35 2.43
CA SER A 287 -15.37 -28.34 3.47
C SER A 287 -14.23 -28.51 4.47
N TYR A 288 -13.89 -29.77 4.84
CA TYR A 288 -12.76 -30.06 5.72
C TYR A 288 -11.43 -29.65 5.08
N LEU A 289 -11.15 -30.06 3.84
CA LEU A 289 -9.90 -29.75 3.15
C LEU A 289 -9.73 -28.27 2.85
N ASN A 290 -10.83 -27.52 2.75
CA ASN A 290 -10.79 -26.06 2.54
C ASN A 290 -10.56 -25.27 3.82
N ILE A 291 -10.77 -25.84 5.04
CA ILE A 291 -10.63 -25.06 6.28
C ILE A 291 -9.45 -25.41 7.16
N ILE A 292 -8.87 -26.59 7.03
CA ILE A 292 -7.82 -27.02 7.96
C ILE A 292 -6.51 -26.29 7.72
N TYR A 293 -5.78 -26.06 8.81
CA TYR A 293 -4.46 -25.45 8.79
C TYR A 293 -3.39 -26.46 8.40
N PHE A 294 -2.57 -26.14 7.39
CA PHE A 294 -1.48 -26.98 6.89
C PHE A 294 -0.07 -26.49 7.29
N GLY A 295 0.04 -25.37 7.99
CA GLY A 295 1.31 -24.70 8.26
C GLY A 295 1.58 -23.53 7.31
N ARG A 296 2.66 -22.78 7.53
CA ARG A 296 3.10 -21.64 6.70
C ARG A 296 2.00 -20.59 6.45
N GLY A 297 1.12 -20.33 7.44
CA GLY A 297 -0.01 -19.42 7.28
C GLY A 297 -1.09 -19.92 6.31
N SER A 298 -1.06 -21.19 5.86
CA SER A 298 -1.95 -21.71 4.84
C SER A 298 -3.12 -22.46 5.44
N TYR A 299 -4.32 -21.96 5.22
CA TYR A 299 -5.60 -22.61 5.53
C TYR A 299 -6.23 -23.12 4.23
N GLY A 300 -6.61 -24.41 4.23
CA GLY A 300 -7.10 -25.10 3.04
C GLY A 300 -6.02 -25.65 2.13
N ILE A 301 -6.40 -26.71 1.39
CA ILE A 301 -5.48 -27.51 0.57
C ILE A 301 -4.92 -26.74 -0.63
N ALA A 302 -5.69 -25.82 -1.21
CA ALA A 302 -5.24 -25.01 -2.35
C ALA A 302 -4.14 -24.02 -1.94
N ALA A 303 -4.34 -23.29 -0.83
CA ALA A 303 -3.32 -22.39 -0.28
C ALA A 303 -2.06 -23.17 0.14
N ALA A 304 -2.24 -24.36 0.75
CA ALA A 304 -1.13 -25.21 1.15
C ALA A 304 -0.34 -25.74 -0.07
N SER A 305 -1.02 -26.16 -1.15
CA SER A 305 -0.38 -26.55 -2.40
C SER A 305 0.55 -25.46 -2.93
N GLN A 306 0.08 -24.24 -2.93
CA GLN A 306 0.87 -23.09 -3.36
C GLN A 306 2.05 -22.82 -2.41
N ALA A 307 1.83 -22.87 -1.09
CA ALA A 307 2.87 -22.56 -0.09
C ALA A 307 3.98 -23.63 -0.01
N TYR A 308 3.66 -24.89 -0.29
CA TYR A 308 4.64 -25.97 -0.21
C TYR A 308 5.27 -26.36 -1.54
N PHE A 309 4.54 -26.18 -2.65
CA PHE A 309 4.97 -26.67 -3.97
C PHE A 309 4.92 -25.61 -5.08
N GLY A 310 4.37 -24.42 -4.83
CA GLY A 310 4.29 -23.32 -5.80
C GLY A 310 3.37 -23.63 -6.99
N LYS A 311 2.34 -24.49 -6.81
CA LYS A 311 1.46 -24.92 -7.90
C LYS A 311 0.00 -25.13 -7.44
N PRO A 312 -0.96 -25.10 -8.39
CA PRO A 312 -2.37 -25.39 -8.11
C PRO A 312 -2.59 -26.79 -7.56
N VAL A 313 -3.66 -26.97 -6.75
CA VAL A 313 -3.99 -28.25 -6.09
C VAL A 313 -4.25 -29.38 -7.06
N GLU A 314 -4.80 -29.11 -8.24
CA GLU A 314 -5.07 -30.06 -9.31
C GLU A 314 -3.79 -30.75 -9.84
N GLN A 315 -2.64 -30.13 -9.64
CA GLN A 315 -1.34 -30.60 -10.11
C GLN A 315 -0.55 -31.39 -9.06
N LEU A 316 -1.09 -31.56 -7.86
CA LEU A 316 -0.44 -32.35 -6.83
C LEU A 316 -0.34 -33.82 -7.26
N ASN A 317 0.83 -34.43 -7.13
CA ASN A 317 1.03 -35.86 -7.33
C ASN A 317 0.80 -36.66 -6.03
N VAL A 318 0.93 -37.98 -6.07
CA VAL A 318 0.70 -38.88 -4.93
C VAL A 318 1.64 -38.55 -3.76
N ALA A 319 2.93 -38.33 -4.03
CA ALA A 319 3.92 -38.03 -3.00
C ALA A 319 3.63 -36.72 -2.28
N GLU A 320 3.26 -35.71 -3.05
CA GLU A 320 2.92 -34.38 -2.53
C GLU A 320 1.60 -34.39 -1.76
N GLY A 321 0.57 -35.08 -2.29
CA GLY A 321 -0.70 -35.27 -1.56
C GLY A 321 -0.50 -36.01 -0.22
N ALA A 322 0.36 -37.01 -0.19
CA ALA A 322 0.72 -37.72 1.04
C ALA A 322 1.46 -36.82 2.03
N LEU A 323 2.32 -35.90 1.56
CA LEU A 323 2.97 -34.92 2.43
C LEU A 323 1.96 -33.92 2.98
N MET A 324 1.05 -33.37 2.16
CA MET A 324 -0.02 -32.51 2.66
C MET A 324 -0.82 -33.20 3.77
N ALA A 325 -1.22 -34.44 3.55
CA ALA A 325 -1.95 -35.22 4.54
C ALA A 325 -1.14 -35.49 5.82
N ALA A 326 0.18 -35.70 5.71
CA ALA A 326 1.06 -35.90 6.86
C ALA A 326 1.14 -34.65 7.75
N LEU A 327 1.10 -33.46 7.17
CA LEU A 327 1.17 -32.18 7.88
C LEU A 327 -0.06 -31.88 8.74
N ILE A 328 -1.25 -32.41 8.40
CA ILE A 328 -2.51 -32.14 9.12
C ILE A 328 -2.39 -32.36 10.64
N GLN A 329 -1.63 -33.36 11.06
CA GLN A 329 -1.51 -33.73 12.48
C GLN A 329 -0.81 -32.66 13.33
N ARG A 330 0.28 -32.07 12.83
CA ARG A 330 1.13 -31.07 13.51
C ARG A 330 1.77 -30.14 12.47
N PRO A 331 0.99 -29.25 11.86
CA PRO A 331 1.40 -28.52 10.68
C PRO A 331 2.69 -27.69 10.81
N SER A 332 2.87 -27.02 11.94
CA SER A 332 4.04 -26.17 12.18
C SER A 332 5.28 -26.94 12.63
N THR A 333 5.10 -28.16 13.22
CA THR A 333 6.23 -28.95 13.72
C THR A 333 6.72 -29.98 12.71
N LEU A 334 5.82 -30.51 11.87
CA LEU A 334 6.15 -31.47 10.81
C LEU A 334 6.48 -30.80 9.47
N ASP A 335 6.63 -29.46 9.41
CA ASP A 335 7.12 -28.80 8.21
C ASP A 335 8.50 -29.38 7.84
N PRO A 336 8.71 -29.85 6.58
CA PRO A 336 10.00 -30.38 6.14
C PRO A 336 11.20 -29.45 6.33
N ALA A 337 10.95 -28.14 6.43
CA ALA A 337 11.98 -27.14 6.73
C ALA A 337 12.35 -27.10 8.24
N VAL A 338 11.47 -27.62 9.13
CA VAL A 338 11.63 -27.61 10.59
C VAL A 338 12.06 -29.00 11.09
N ASP A 339 11.35 -30.06 10.67
CA ASP A 339 11.58 -31.45 11.08
C ASP A 339 11.49 -32.38 9.85
N PRO A 340 12.55 -32.46 9.03
CA PRO A 340 12.54 -33.26 7.80
C PRO A 340 12.42 -34.76 8.09
N GLU A 341 12.97 -35.26 9.21
CA GLU A 341 12.93 -36.68 9.58
C GLU A 341 11.52 -37.07 10.04
N GLY A 342 10.90 -36.29 10.94
CA GLY A 342 9.52 -36.52 11.38
C GLY A 342 8.50 -36.34 10.26
N ALA A 343 8.70 -35.39 9.33
CA ALA A 343 7.89 -35.25 8.15
C ALA A 343 7.95 -36.51 7.25
N ALA A 344 9.16 -37.00 6.99
CA ALA A 344 9.36 -38.22 6.16
C ALA A 344 8.78 -39.47 6.82
N GLU A 345 8.94 -39.62 8.16
CA GLU A 345 8.33 -40.74 8.90
C GLU A 345 6.80 -40.71 8.78
N ARG A 346 6.19 -39.53 9.02
CA ARG A 346 4.74 -39.38 8.94
C ARG A 346 4.22 -39.55 7.50
N TRP A 347 4.94 -39.05 6.50
CA TRP A 347 4.66 -39.24 5.10
C TRP A 347 4.64 -40.72 4.69
N ASN A 348 5.64 -41.50 5.11
CA ASN A 348 5.66 -42.96 4.89
C ASN A 348 4.45 -43.63 5.54
N TRP A 349 4.07 -43.22 6.77
CA TRP A 349 2.92 -43.77 7.47
C TRP A 349 1.60 -43.49 6.71
N VAL A 350 1.45 -42.33 6.07
CA VAL A 350 0.28 -41.98 5.22
C VAL A 350 0.24 -42.88 3.99
N LEU A 351 1.34 -43.03 3.27
CA LEU A 351 1.41 -43.89 2.11
C LEU A 351 1.08 -45.37 2.43
N ASP A 352 1.58 -45.89 3.55
CA ASP A 352 1.24 -47.24 4.03
C ASP A 352 -0.25 -47.35 4.40
N GLY A 353 -0.84 -46.25 4.88
CA GLY A 353 -2.27 -46.11 5.10
C GLY A 353 -3.07 -46.21 3.79
N MET A 354 -2.62 -45.52 2.73
CA MET A 354 -3.25 -45.58 1.39
C MET A 354 -3.20 -47.00 0.81
N VAL A 355 -2.08 -47.72 0.99
CA VAL A 355 -2.01 -49.15 0.59
C VAL A 355 -3.01 -49.98 1.40
N THR A 356 -3.09 -49.78 2.72
CA THR A 356 -4.04 -50.50 3.58
C THR A 356 -5.50 -50.27 3.19
N MET A 357 -5.83 -49.05 2.68
CA MET A 357 -7.16 -48.71 2.16
C MET A 357 -7.40 -49.24 0.71
N GLY A 358 -6.38 -49.73 0.04
CA GLY A 358 -6.45 -50.15 -1.38
C GLY A 358 -6.48 -48.98 -2.36
N ALA A 359 -6.14 -47.74 -1.89
CA ALA A 359 -6.07 -46.54 -2.70
C ALA A 359 -4.74 -46.39 -3.45
N LEU A 360 -3.69 -47.15 -3.02
CA LEU A 360 -2.37 -47.15 -3.63
C LEU A 360 -1.88 -48.61 -3.70
N SER A 361 -1.28 -49.01 -4.83
CA SER A 361 -0.67 -50.32 -4.93
C SER A 361 0.67 -50.39 -4.19
N GLU A 362 1.10 -51.59 -3.75
CA GLU A 362 2.43 -51.76 -3.12
C GLU A 362 3.58 -51.36 -4.06
N ALA A 363 3.42 -51.58 -5.36
CA ALA A 363 4.41 -51.22 -6.38
C ALA A 363 4.50 -49.69 -6.54
N ASP A 364 3.38 -49.00 -6.59
CA ASP A 364 3.33 -47.54 -6.67
C ASP A 364 3.83 -46.90 -5.36
N ARG A 365 3.55 -47.52 -4.20
CA ARG A 365 4.08 -47.10 -2.91
C ARG A 365 5.61 -47.16 -2.88
N ALA A 366 6.19 -48.25 -3.40
CA ALA A 366 7.64 -48.42 -3.44
C ALA A 366 8.33 -47.46 -4.40
N ALA A 367 7.62 -46.93 -5.36
CA ALA A 367 8.11 -45.92 -6.32
C ALA A 367 8.06 -44.46 -5.81
N GLN A 368 7.37 -44.21 -4.66
CA GLN A 368 7.26 -42.87 -4.14
C GLN A 368 8.57 -42.38 -3.51
N VAL A 369 8.94 -41.13 -3.79
CA VAL A 369 10.08 -40.45 -3.23
C VAL A 369 9.58 -39.23 -2.47
N PHE A 370 10.17 -38.92 -1.33
CA PHE A 370 9.80 -37.75 -0.53
C PHE A 370 9.95 -36.46 -1.38
N PRO A 371 8.91 -35.65 -1.52
CA PRO A 371 8.91 -34.53 -2.45
C PRO A 371 9.72 -33.34 -1.91
N PRO A 372 10.43 -32.58 -2.76
CA PRO A 372 11.03 -31.30 -2.39
C PRO A 372 9.92 -30.26 -2.17
N THR A 373 10.18 -29.34 -1.23
CA THR A 373 9.26 -28.23 -0.95
C THR A 373 9.90 -26.87 -1.22
N VAL A 374 9.10 -25.87 -1.51
CA VAL A 374 9.51 -24.47 -1.59
C VAL A 374 10.03 -24.01 -0.21
N PRO A 375 11.13 -23.24 -0.13
CA PRO A 375 11.59 -22.64 1.12
C PRO A 375 10.52 -21.73 1.75
N PRO A 376 10.34 -21.75 3.09
CA PRO A 376 9.29 -20.96 3.77
C PRO A 376 9.36 -19.45 3.47
N GLU A 377 10.56 -18.90 3.30
CA GLU A 377 10.74 -17.48 2.98
C GLU A 377 10.15 -17.10 1.61
N GLN A 378 10.25 -18.00 0.63
CA GLN A 378 9.66 -17.78 -0.70
C GLN A 378 8.12 -17.95 -0.66
N ALA A 379 7.62 -18.86 0.16
CA ALA A 379 6.18 -19.02 0.35
C ALA A 379 5.54 -17.77 0.98
N THR A 380 6.23 -17.14 1.94
CA THR A 380 5.76 -15.92 2.60
C THR A 380 5.76 -14.73 1.63
N GLN A 381 6.75 -14.61 0.76
CA GLN A 381 6.82 -13.55 -0.25
C GLN A 381 5.70 -13.65 -1.29
N GLN A 382 5.21 -14.84 -1.59
CA GLN A 382 4.10 -15.05 -2.54
C GLN A 382 2.73 -14.67 -1.96
N THR A 383 2.61 -14.52 -0.64
CA THR A 383 1.35 -14.24 0.04
C THR A 383 1.20 -12.80 0.53
N GLN A 384 2.28 -12.01 0.55
CA GLN A 384 2.26 -10.61 0.99
C GLN A 384 2.40 -9.68 -0.20
N THR A 385 1.55 -8.67 -0.23
CA THR A 385 1.69 -7.55 -1.17
C THR A 385 3.00 -6.82 -0.88
N THR A 386 3.81 -6.60 -1.92
CA THR A 386 5.11 -5.94 -1.81
C THR A 386 5.13 -4.63 -2.60
N GLY A 387 6.10 -3.78 -2.31
CA GLY A 387 6.29 -2.52 -3.04
C GLY A 387 5.11 -1.55 -2.89
N PRO A 388 4.92 -0.64 -3.87
CA PRO A 388 3.87 0.39 -3.84
C PRO A 388 2.44 -0.16 -3.77
N ASN A 389 2.22 -1.38 -4.26
CA ASN A 389 0.89 -2.01 -4.31
C ASN A 389 0.25 -2.21 -2.93
N GLY A 390 1.05 -2.36 -1.85
CA GLY A 390 0.51 -2.41 -0.49
C GLY A 390 -0.16 -1.10 -0.05
N LEU A 391 0.29 0.03 -0.58
CA LEU A 391 -0.36 1.32 -0.35
C LEU A 391 -1.68 1.44 -1.12
N ILE A 392 -1.74 0.89 -2.34
CA ILE A 392 -2.98 0.80 -3.14
C ILE A 392 -3.98 -0.11 -2.40
N GLU A 393 -3.54 -1.27 -1.90
CA GLU A 393 -4.36 -2.19 -1.11
C GLU A 393 -5.01 -1.48 0.09
N ARG A 394 -4.24 -0.66 0.82
CA ARG A 394 -4.77 0.12 1.96
C ARG A 394 -5.84 1.14 1.54
N GLN A 395 -5.66 1.84 0.40
CA GLN A 395 -6.64 2.80 -0.10
C GLN A 395 -7.91 2.09 -0.59
N VAL A 396 -7.77 0.99 -1.32
CA VAL A 396 -8.90 0.15 -1.77
C VAL A 396 -9.68 -0.39 -0.58
N THR A 397 -9.00 -0.98 0.41
CA THR A 397 -9.63 -1.49 1.63
C THR A 397 -10.40 -0.40 2.37
N LYS A 398 -9.77 0.77 2.53
CA LYS A 398 -10.41 1.92 3.15
C LYS A 398 -11.68 2.36 2.40
N GLU A 399 -11.61 2.44 1.07
CA GLU A 399 -12.73 2.83 0.23
C GLU A 399 -13.90 1.84 0.34
N LEU A 400 -13.61 0.53 0.35
CA LEU A 400 -14.62 -0.52 0.51
C LEU A 400 -15.36 -0.42 1.84
N LEU A 401 -14.62 -0.22 2.94
CA LEU A 401 -15.19 -0.16 4.29
C LEU A 401 -15.96 1.15 4.55
N GLU A 402 -15.51 2.28 3.98
CA GLU A 402 -16.11 3.58 4.26
C GLU A 402 -17.29 3.94 3.34
N LEU A 403 -17.33 3.41 2.11
CA LEU A 403 -18.24 3.91 1.06
C LEU A 403 -19.25 2.91 0.52
N PHE A 404 -18.94 1.61 0.55
CA PHE A 404 -19.73 0.62 -0.18
C PHE A 404 -20.52 -0.34 0.70
N ASP A 405 -20.62 -0.07 2.00
CA ASP A 405 -21.35 -0.92 2.96
C ASP A 405 -20.79 -2.37 3.00
N ILE A 406 -19.53 -2.54 2.59
CA ILE A 406 -18.80 -3.80 2.64
C ILE A 406 -18.07 -3.83 3.97
N ASP A 407 -18.57 -4.61 4.92
CA ASP A 407 -17.96 -4.75 6.23
C ASP A 407 -16.70 -5.64 6.18
N GLU A 408 -15.91 -5.58 7.25
CA GLU A 408 -14.69 -6.37 7.39
C GLU A 408 -14.95 -7.88 7.30
N GLN A 409 -16.13 -8.33 7.75
CA GLN A 409 -16.53 -9.73 7.66
C GLN A 409 -16.71 -10.13 6.19
N THR A 410 -17.45 -9.37 5.40
CA THR A 410 -17.66 -9.61 3.96
C THR A 410 -16.34 -9.62 3.20
N LEU A 411 -15.48 -8.62 3.47
CA LEU A 411 -14.15 -8.51 2.86
C LEU A 411 -13.28 -9.75 3.10
N ASN A 412 -13.35 -10.31 4.31
CA ASN A 412 -12.54 -11.45 4.75
C ASN A 412 -13.17 -12.82 4.45
N THR A 413 -14.46 -12.90 4.08
CA THR A 413 -15.14 -14.20 3.96
C THR A 413 -15.80 -14.47 2.61
N GLU A 414 -15.96 -13.47 1.74
CA GLU A 414 -16.65 -13.66 0.45
C GLU A 414 -15.71 -13.83 -0.73
N GLY A 415 -14.39 -13.79 -0.54
CA GLY A 415 -13.39 -14.00 -1.61
C GLY A 415 -13.62 -13.03 -2.77
N LEU A 416 -13.55 -11.72 -2.44
CA LEU A 416 -13.90 -10.67 -3.39
C LEU A 416 -12.86 -10.55 -4.51
N GLN A 417 -13.35 -10.35 -5.73
CA GLN A 417 -12.57 -9.82 -6.85
C GLN A 417 -12.87 -8.34 -6.98
N ILE A 418 -11.89 -7.50 -6.68
CA ILE A 418 -12.01 -6.06 -6.61
C ILE A 418 -11.24 -5.48 -7.80
N THR A 419 -11.93 -5.11 -8.85
CA THR A 419 -11.33 -4.41 -10.00
C THR A 419 -11.18 -2.94 -9.64
N THR A 420 -9.98 -2.43 -9.76
CA THR A 420 -9.65 -1.03 -9.48
C THR A 420 -9.63 -0.19 -10.75
N THR A 421 -9.56 1.12 -10.58
CA THR A 421 -9.36 2.09 -11.65
C THR A 421 -7.90 2.24 -12.08
N ILE A 422 -6.96 1.62 -11.35
CA ILE A 422 -5.52 1.69 -11.62
C ILE A 422 -5.21 1.16 -13.02
N ASP A 423 -4.57 1.98 -13.82
CA ASP A 423 -4.08 1.60 -15.13
C ASP A 423 -2.65 1.08 -15.00
N PRO A 424 -2.36 -0.19 -15.36
CA PRO A 424 -1.03 -0.75 -15.18
C PRO A 424 0.08 -0.02 -15.95
N LYS A 425 -0.26 0.66 -17.04
CA LYS A 425 0.69 1.44 -17.80
C LYS A 425 1.04 2.74 -17.09
N ALA A 426 0.02 3.46 -16.61
CA ALA A 426 0.20 4.69 -15.85
C ALA A 426 0.90 4.42 -14.50
N GLN A 427 0.57 3.32 -13.84
CA GLN A 427 1.21 2.91 -12.59
C GLN A 427 2.70 2.63 -12.79
N ARG A 428 3.05 1.82 -13.79
CA ARG A 428 4.47 1.56 -14.10
C ARG A 428 5.22 2.82 -14.47
N ALA A 429 4.64 3.70 -15.29
CA ALA A 429 5.28 4.96 -15.66
C ALA A 429 5.59 5.83 -14.42
N ALA A 430 4.69 5.86 -13.42
CA ALA A 430 4.93 6.57 -12.17
C ALA A 430 6.03 5.92 -11.32
N GLU A 431 6.05 4.59 -11.23
CA GLU A 431 7.07 3.84 -10.48
C GLU A 431 8.45 3.96 -11.11
N GLU A 432 8.55 3.80 -12.43
CA GLU A 432 9.80 3.93 -13.19
C GLU A 432 10.35 5.36 -13.12
N ALA A 433 9.51 6.38 -13.32
CA ALA A 433 9.91 7.77 -13.22
C ALA A 433 10.45 8.11 -11.82
N VAL A 434 9.82 7.62 -10.75
CA VAL A 434 10.34 7.83 -9.39
C VAL A 434 11.64 7.07 -9.18
N ALA A 435 11.74 5.81 -9.61
CA ALA A 435 12.91 4.99 -9.41
C ALA A 435 14.14 5.58 -10.13
N GLU A 436 14.00 6.01 -11.39
CA GLU A 436 15.07 6.58 -12.19
C GLU A 436 15.55 7.94 -11.63
N ASN A 437 14.63 8.81 -11.22
CA ASN A 437 14.98 10.16 -10.76
C ASN A 437 15.50 10.19 -9.31
N LEU A 438 15.14 9.20 -8.48
CA LEU A 438 15.67 9.10 -7.13
C LEU A 438 16.93 8.26 -7.02
N ASP A 439 17.33 7.57 -8.09
CA ASP A 439 18.60 6.82 -8.08
C ASP A 439 19.80 7.74 -7.86
N GLY A 440 20.67 7.36 -6.92
CA GLY A 440 21.84 8.15 -6.54
C GLY A 440 21.55 9.42 -5.75
N GLN A 441 20.28 9.77 -5.45
CA GLN A 441 19.93 10.90 -4.59
C GLN A 441 20.19 10.58 -3.11
N MET A 442 19.93 11.55 -2.22
CA MET A 442 20.09 11.35 -0.78
C MET A 442 19.17 10.22 -0.28
N PRO A 443 19.64 9.34 0.62
CA PRO A 443 18.87 8.16 1.06
C PRO A 443 17.52 8.50 1.73
N GLU A 444 17.40 9.68 2.29
CA GLU A 444 16.19 10.16 2.95
C GLU A 444 15.17 10.79 1.97
N MET A 445 15.53 10.96 0.69
CA MET A 445 14.63 11.55 -0.31
C MET A 445 13.45 10.61 -0.58
N ARG A 446 12.28 11.19 -0.69
CA ARG A 446 11.01 10.48 -0.96
C ARG A 446 10.24 11.21 -2.04
N SER A 447 9.41 10.47 -2.72
CA SER A 447 8.45 11.02 -3.69
C SER A 447 7.08 10.39 -3.50
N ALA A 448 6.06 11.12 -3.94
CA ALA A 448 4.72 10.59 -4.13
C ALA A 448 4.14 11.10 -5.45
N VAL A 449 3.43 10.23 -6.14
CA VAL A 449 2.81 10.51 -7.44
C VAL A 449 1.36 10.01 -7.42
N VAL A 450 0.42 10.86 -7.81
CA VAL A 450 -0.98 10.48 -8.00
C VAL A 450 -1.47 11.01 -9.33
N SER A 451 -2.05 10.12 -10.15
CA SER A 451 -2.65 10.47 -11.44
C SER A 451 -4.14 10.14 -11.45
N ILE A 452 -4.98 11.09 -11.88
CA ILE A 452 -6.45 11.00 -11.83
C ILE A 452 -7.01 11.34 -13.22
N ASP A 453 -7.99 10.57 -13.70
CA ASP A 453 -8.80 10.92 -14.88
C ASP A 453 -9.77 12.04 -14.50
N PRO A 454 -9.65 13.25 -15.13
CA PRO A 454 -10.50 14.40 -14.80
C PRO A 454 -12.00 14.19 -15.04
N ARG A 455 -12.37 13.27 -15.94
CA ARG A 455 -13.75 13.03 -16.38
C ARG A 455 -14.54 12.12 -15.46
N SER A 456 -13.85 11.40 -14.58
CA SER A 456 -14.48 10.39 -13.72
C SER A 456 -14.02 10.44 -12.27
N GLY A 457 -12.85 11.04 -11.97
CA GLY A 457 -12.21 10.95 -10.68
C GLY A 457 -11.44 9.63 -10.47
N ALA A 458 -11.38 8.75 -11.47
CA ALA A 458 -10.69 7.47 -11.39
C ALA A 458 -9.19 7.66 -11.15
N VAL A 459 -8.64 7.08 -10.09
CA VAL A 459 -7.20 7.08 -9.81
C VAL A 459 -6.53 6.09 -10.75
N LYS A 460 -5.69 6.61 -11.68
CA LYS A 460 -5.01 5.82 -12.71
C LYS A 460 -3.64 5.34 -12.29
N ALA A 461 -2.94 6.12 -11.45
CA ALA A 461 -1.67 5.73 -10.84
C ALA A 461 -1.60 6.26 -9.41
N TYR A 462 -0.99 5.48 -8.53
CA TYR A 462 -0.82 5.84 -7.13
C TYR A 462 0.50 5.29 -6.59
N TYR A 463 1.43 6.20 -6.33
CA TYR A 463 2.70 5.90 -5.69
C TYR A 463 2.83 6.74 -4.41
N GLY A 464 2.70 6.12 -3.26
CA GLY A 464 2.86 6.77 -1.94
C GLY A 464 4.21 6.46 -1.27
N GLY A 465 5.04 5.63 -1.90
CA GLY A 465 6.32 5.14 -1.40
C GLY A 465 6.61 3.73 -1.88
N SER A 466 7.84 3.26 -1.71
CA SER A 466 8.31 1.94 -2.19
C SER A 466 8.08 0.79 -1.21
N ASP A 467 7.64 1.06 0.02
CA ASP A 467 7.41 0.06 1.06
C ASP A 467 5.90 -0.16 1.25
N ALA A 468 5.43 -1.39 1.03
CA ALA A 468 4.04 -1.79 1.17
C ALA A 468 3.44 -1.44 2.54
N ASN A 469 4.23 -1.59 3.61
CA ASN A 469 3.84 -1.30 4.99
C ASN A 469 4.34 0.08 5.46
N GLY A 470 4.97 0.84 4.57
CA GLY A 470 5.58 2.12 4.87
C GLY A 470 4.60 3.27 5.06
N PHE A 471 5.17 4.43 5.30
CA PHE A 471 4.40 5.67 5.38
C PHE A 471 3.90 6.08 3.99
N ASP A 472 2.62 6.41 3.89
CA ASP A 472 1.97 6.80 2.64
C ASP A 472 2.10 8.33 2.43
N PHE A 473 3.12 8.73 1.66
CA PHE A 473 3.37 10.13 1.36
C PHE A 473 2.30 10.76 0.46
N ALA A 474 1.52 9.95 -0.29
CA ALA A 474 0.42 10.47 -1.11
C ALA A 474 -0.79 10.90 -0.27
N GLN A 475 -0.91 10.39 0.97
CA GLN A 475 -1.91 10.78 1.97
C GLN A 475 -1.37 11.73 3.04
N ALA A 476 -0.08 12.05 3.01
CA ALA A 476 0.52 12.95 3.96
C ALA A 476 0.07 14.41 3.76
N GLY A 477 -0.18 15.11 4.83
CA GLY A 477 -0.38 16.58 4.82
C GLY A 477 0.93 17.30 4.59
N LEU A 478 1.13 17.86 3.38
CA LEU A 478 2.38 18.47 2.94
C LEU A 478 2.14 19.92 2.44
N PRO A 479 2.99 20.89 2.81
CA PRO A 479 2.88 22.26 2.28
C PRO A 479 3.19 22.26 0.78
N THR A 480 2.33 22.91 0.01
CA THR A 480 2.35 22.83 -1.46
C THR A 480 3.16 23.92 -2.14
N GLY A 481 3.52 24.95 -1.37
CA GLY A 481 4.26 26.09 -1.92
C GLY A 481 3.51 26.80 -3.04
N SER A 482 4.23 27.24 -4.04
CA SER A 482 3.69 28.06 -5.15
C SER A 482 2.64 27.38 -6.02
N SER A 483 2.44 26.05 -5.95
CA SER A 483 1.35 25.39 -6.69
C SER A 483 -0.03 25.85 -6.21
N PHE A 484 -0.13 26.38 -5.01
CA PHE A 484 -1.37 26.92 -4.44
C PHE A 484 -1.80 28.29 -5.03
N LYS A 485 -0.92 29.02 -5.72
CA LYS A 485 -1.25 30.28 -6.40
C LYS A 485 -2.35 30.14 -7.44
N VAL A 486 -2.55 28.95 -7.96
CA VAL A 486 -3.62 28.64 -8.93
C VAL A 486 -4.99 28.96 -8.35
N PHE A 487 -5.22 28.68 -7.06
CA PHE A 487 -6.51 28.92 -6.41
C PHE A 487 -6.76 30.43 -6.17
N ALA A 488 -5.71 31.21 -5.95
CA ALA A 488 -5.85 32.67 -5.94
C ALA A 488 -6.23 33.23 -7.34
N LEU A 489 -5.77 32.60 -8.42
CA LEU A 489 -6.21 32.95 -9.77
C LEU A 489 -7.66 32.55 -10.01
N VAL A 490 -8.11 31.37 -9.53
CA VAL A 490 -9.53 30.98 -9.57
C VAL A 490 -10.39 32.03 -8.88
N ALA A 491 -10.07 32.39 -7.63
CA ALA A 491 -10.81 33.39 -6.86
C ALA A 491 -10.83 34.78 -7.53
N ALA A 492 -9.71 35.19 -8.15
CA ALA A 492 -9.61 36.45 -8.88
C ALA A 492 -10.53 36.48 -10.11
N LEU A 493 -10.53 35.41 -10.91
CA LEU A 493 -11.38 35.28 -12.10
C LEU A 493 -12.87 35.19 -11.71
N GLN A 494 -13.23 34.49 -10.64
CA GLN A 494 -14.60 34.48 -10.09
C GLN A 494 -15.11 35.88 -9.74
N GLN A 495 -14.20 36.78 -9.36
CA GLN A 495 -14.50 38.17 -9.02
C GLN A 495 -14.33 39.11 -10.22
N GLY A 496 -14.17 38.60 -11.46
CA GLY A 496 -14.07 39.38 -12.67
C GLY A 496 -12.71 40.06 -12.90
N ILE A 497 -11.67 39.67 -12.13
CA ILE A 497 -10.28 40.13 -12.33
C ILE A 497 -9.66 39.29 -13.44
N GLY A 498 -9.66 39.78 -14.68
CA GLY A 498 -9.19 39.04 -15.85
C GLY A 498 -7.67 38.87 -15.92
N LEU A 499 -7.20 37.91 -16.73
CA LEU A 499 -5.81 37.49 -16.88
C LEU A 499 -4.82 38.60 -17.22
N GLY A 500 -5.28 39.64 -17.95
CA GLY A 500 -4.49 40.80 -18.37
C GLY A 500 -4.34 41.87 -17.29
N SER A 501 -5.03 41.75 -16.17
CA SER A 501 -4.92 42.70 -15.04
C SER A 501 -3.48 42.87 -14.59
N GLN A 502 -3.03 44.13 -14.47
CA GLN A 502 -1.65 44.45 -14.16
C GLN A 502 -1.39 44.46 -12.68
N ILE A 503 -0.26 43.84 -12.27
CA ILE A 503 0.14 43.72 -10.88
C ILE A 503 1.63 43.98 -10.74
N ASP A 504 1.99 44.70 -9.66
CA ASP A 504 3.39 44.96 -9.28
C ASP A 504 4.09 43.75 -8.67
N SER A 505 5.35 43.54 -9.03
CA SER A 505 6.19 42.46 -8.52
C SER A 505 7.32 42.89 -7.61
N SER A 506 7.35 44.16 -7.19
CA SER A 506 8.34 44.66 -6.21
C SER A 506 8.18 43.97 -4.85
N PRO A 507 9.21 43.92 -3.99
CA PRO A 507 9.09 43.44 -2.61
C PRO A 507 7.92 44.06 -1.87
N VAL A 508 7.25 43.30 -0.99
CA VAL A 508 6.15 43.79 -0.17
C VAL A 508 6.40 43.48 1.32
N THR A 509 6.27 44.52 2.18
CA THR A 509 6.45 44.37 3.62
C THR A 509 5.08 44.46 4.29
N VAL A 510 4.74 43.43 5.09
CA VAL A 510 3.50 43.35 5.87
C VAL A 510 3.86 42.95 7.29
N ASN A 511 3.40 43.70 8.26
CA ASN A 511 3.69 43.47 9.69
C ASN A 511 5.18 43.25 10.00
N GLY A 512 6.08 43.98 9.32
CA GLY A 512 7.52 43.86 9.51
C GLY A 512 8.19 42.71 8.77
N ILE A 513 7.41 41.81 8.11
CA ILE A 513 7.93 40.70 7.30
C ILE A 513 7.99 41.16 5.84
N THR A 514 9.18 41.06 5.22
CA THR A 514 9.34 41.37 3.80
C THR A 514 9.24 40.10 2.94
N ILE A 515 8.25 40.08 2.07
CA ILE A 515 8.05 39.04 1.08
C ILE A 515 8.83 39.39 -0.19
N ASN A 516 9.65 38.48 -0.65
CA ASN A 516 10.45 38.60 -1.87
C ASN A 516 10.06 37.50 -2.89
N ASN A 517 10.39 37.74 -4.15
CA ASN A 517 10.41 36.69 -5.15
C ASN A 517 11.70 35.89 -5.04
N VAL A 518 11.67 34.63 -5.53
CA VAL A 518 12.84 33.76 -5.55
C VAL A 518 13.95 34.46 -6.36
N GLU A 519 15.18 34.44 -5.82
CA GLU A 519 16.39 35.05 -6.40
C GLU A 519 16.23 36.55 -6.74
N GLY A 520 15.28 37.23 -6.08
CA GLY A 520 15.03 38.66 -6.36
C GLY A 520 14.38 38.93 -7.71
N GLY A 521 13.90 37.87 -8.40
CA GLY A 521 13.26 37.99 -9.71
C GLY A 521 12.00 38.86 -9.68
N GLY A 522 11.67 39.51 -10.78
CA GLY A 522 10.47 40.34 -10.94
C GLY A 522 10.18 40.62 -12.40
N CYS A 523 9.01 41.24 -12.67
CA CYS A 523 8.62 41.70 -13.99
C CYS A 523 8.34 43.21 -14.03
N GLY A 524 8.64 43.94 -12.93
CA GLY A 524 8.09 45.29 -12.71
C GLY A 524 6.58 45.16 -12.51
N THR A 525 5.80 45.75 -13.40
CA THR A 525 4.35 45.56 -13.50
C THR A 525 4.06 44.66 -14.69
N CYS A 526 3.40 43.55 -14.48
CA CYS A 526 3.00 42.61 -15.55
C CYS A 526 1.59 42.03 -15.31
N SER A 527 1.07 41.29 -16.27
CA SER A 527 -0.24 40.65 -16.15
C SER A 527 -0.19 39.56 -15.05
N ILE A 528 -1.35 39.28 -14.43
CA ILE A 528 -1.45 38.20 -13.45
C ILE A 528 -1.11 36.84 -14.08
N ALA A 529 -1.38 36.63 -15.37
CA ALA A 529 -0.97 35.41 -16.08
C ALA A 529 0.57 35.30 -16.18
N GLU A 530 1.27 36.38 -16.55
CA GLU A 530 2.74 36.41 -16.58
C GLU A 530 3.35 36.24 -15.18
N ALA A 531 2.72 36.83 -14.17
CA ALA A 531 3.12 36.65 -12.75
C ALA A 531 2.92 35.19 -12.30
N LEU A 532 1.88 34.46 -12.76
CA LEU A 532 1.70 33.02 -12.51
C LEU A 532 2.81 32.21 -13.16
N LYS A 533 3.07 32.48 -14.44
CA LYS A 533 4.10 31.76 -15.21
C LYS A 533 5.47 31.88 -14.53
N ARG A 534 5.86 33.06 -14.06
CA ARG A 534 7.09 33.31 -13.31
C ARG A 534 7.00 32.94 -11.83
N SER A 535 5.84 32.46 -11.37
CA SER A 535 5.64 32.08 -9.97
C SER A 535 5.93 33.20 -8.94
N LEU A 536 5.62 34.48 -9.25
CA LEU A 536 5.97 35.61 -8.44
C LEU A 536 5.17 35.67 -7.12
N ASN A 537 5.87 35.56 -5.98
CA ASN A 537 5.29 35.59 -4.64
C ASN A 537 4.58 36.92 -4.36
N THR A 538 5.30 38.00 -4.61
CA THR A 538 4.86 39.37 -4.28
C THR A 538 3.62 39.79 -5.05
N SER A 539 3.55 39.41 -6.34
CA SER A 539 2.38 39.65 -7.18
C SER A 539 1.15 38.89 -6.72
N TYR A 540 1.29 37.58 -6.44
CA TYR A 540 0.16 36.75 -5.97
C TYR A 540 -0.28 37.10 -4.56
N TYR A 541 0.64 37.53 -3.70
CA TYR A 541 0.29 38.08 -2.39
C TYR A 541 -0.55 39.36 -2.52
N ARG A 542 -0.16 40.27 -3.42
CA ARG A 542 -0.96 41.47 -3.73
C ARG A 542 -2.29 41.18 -4.39
N LEU A 543 -2.35 40.13 -5.25
CA LEU A 543 -3.60 39.67 -5.86
C LEU A 543 -4.58 39.20 -4.79
N MET A 544 -4.13 38.34 -3.87
CA MET A 544 -4.94 37.90 -2.73
C MET A 544 -5.48 39.06 -1.92
N LEU A 545 -4.67 40.07 -1.62
CA LEU A 545 -5.10 41.25 -0.86
C LEU A 545 -6.15 42.11 -1.61
N LYS A 546 -6.31 41.93 -2.93
CA LYS A 546 -7.36 42.57 -3.74
C LYS A 546 -8.66 41.80 -3.78
N LEU A 547 -8.67 40.55 -3.34
CA LEU A 547 -9.88 39.73 -3.26
C LEU A 547 -10.79 40.25 -2.16
N LYS A 548 -12.07 40.03 -2.30
CA LYS A 548 -13.11 40.58 -1.40
C LYS A 548 -12.93 40.12 0.03
N ASN A 549 -12.65 38.83 0.27
CA ASN A 549 -12.39 38.26 1.58
C ASN A 549 -10.92 37.84 1.75
N GLY A 550 -10.04 38.25 0.82
CA GLY A 550 -8.61 38.01 0.89
C GLY A 550 -8.24 36.51 0.93
N PRO A 551 -7.57 36.06 2.00
CA PRO A 551 -7.08 34.67 2.10
C PRO A 551 -8.22 33.63 2.13
N GLN A 552 -9.43 34.01 2.63
CA GLN A 552 -10.58 33.11 2.67
C GLN A 552 -11.03 32.74 1.25
N ASP A 553 -11.10 33.70 0.31
CA ASP A 553 -11.49 33.41 -1.07
C ASP A 553 -10.51 32.41 -1.73
N VAL A 554 -9.23 32.42 -1.33
CA VAL A 554 -8.24 31.45 -1.84
C VAL A 554 -8.49 30.06 -1.27
N ALA A 555 -8.82 29.96 0.02
CA ALA A 555 -9.15 28.68 0.64
C ALA A 555 -10.45 28.10 0.08
N ASP A 556 -11.50 28.93 -0.06
CA ASP A 556 -12.78 28.52 -0.64
C ASP A 556 -12.61 28.01 -2.08
N ALA A 557 -11.78 28.69 -2.89
CA ALA A 557 -11.48 28.27 -4.24
C ALA A 557 -10.71 26.93 -4.28
N ALA A 558 -9.83 26.69 -3.32
CA ALA A 558 -9.08 25.44 -3.20
C ALA A 558 -10.00 24.26 -2.79
N HIS A 559 -10.89 24.47 -1.82
CA HIS A 559 -11.89 23.47 -1.43
C HIS A 559 -12.90 23.18 -2.56
N ALA A 560 -13.36 24.23 -3.24
CA ALA A 560 -14.21 24.07 -4.43
C ALA A 560 -13.52 23.24 -5.52
N ALA A 561 -12.21 23.42 -5.71
CA ALA A 561 -11.45 22.61 -6.67
C ALA A 561 -11.30 21.13 -6.23
N GLY A 562 -11.35 20.82 -4.94
CA GLY A 562 -11.24 19.44 -4.44
C GLY A 562 -10.14 19.22 -3.40
N VAL A 563 -9.47 20.28 -2.90
CA VAL A 563 -8.63 20.16 -1.70
C VAL A 563 -9.54 19.80 -0.52
N ALA A 564 -9.20 18.73 0.20
CA ALA A 564 -10.03 18.21 1.28
C ALA A 564 -10.21 19.22 2.41
N GLU A 565 -11.41 19.30 2.98
CA GLU A 565 -11.72 20.14 4.15
C GLU A 565 -11.12 19.59 5.44
N SER A 566 -10.85 18.28 5.47
CA SER A 566 -10.18 17.59 6.59
C SER A 566 -9.24 16.50 6.08
N ILE A 567 -8.15 16.27 6.82
CA ILE A 567 -7.20 15.18 6.56
C ILE A 567 -6.81 14.54 7.89
N PRO A 568 -6.24 13.34 7.92
CA PRO A 568 -5.84 12.69 9.16
C PRO A 568 -4.96 13.59 10.01
N GLY A 569 -5.41 13.89 11.25
CA GLY A 569 -4.71 14.76 12.19
C GLY A 569 -4.96 16.26 12.04
N ILE A 570 -5.73 16.70 11.03
CA ILE A 570 -6.15 18.09 10.82
C ILE A 570 -7.64 18.11 10.49
N GLU A 571 -8.45 18.53 11.47
CA GLU A 571 -9.91 18.52 11.35
C GLU A 571 -10.41 19.57 10.34
N HIS A 572 -9.73 20.73 10.29
CA HIS A 572 -10.03 21.79 9.33
C HIS A 572 -8.76 22.23 8.62
N THR A 573 -8.59 21.82 7.37
CA THR A 573 -7.48 22.27 6.53
C THR A 573 -7.62 23.75 6.16
N LEU A 574 -6.52 24.36 5.72
CA LEU A 574 -6.50 25.75 5.25
C LEU A 574 -7.02 26.77 6.31
N SER A 575 -6.97 26.42 7.57
CA SER A 575 -7.34 27.31 8.69
C SER A 575 -6.12 27.60 9.57
N GLU A 576 -6.07 28.80 10.20
CA GLU A 576 -4.90 29.22 10.97
C GLU A 576 -4.65 28.33 12.19
N ASP A 577 -5.69 27.89 12.84
CA ASP A 577 -5.66 27.11 14.08
C ASP A 577 -5.98 25.61 13.88
N GLY A 578 -6.31 25.19 12.66
CA GLY A 578 -6.78 23.83 12.38
C GLY A 578 -8.17 23.53 12.97
N GLN A 579 -8.88 24.56 13.48
CA GLN A 579 -10.19 24.47 14.12
C GLN A 579 -11.30 25.19 13.32
N GLY A 580 -11.02 25.58 12.06
CA GLY A 580 -11.96 26.27 11.19
C GLY A 580 -11.92 27.79 11.28
N GLY A 581 -10.91 28.36 11.90
CA GLY A 581 -10.67 29.81 11.86
C GLY A 581 -10.23 30.29 10.48
N PRO A 582 -10.29 31.60 10.18
CA PRO A 582 -9.91 32.10 8.86
C PRO A 582 -8.43 31.82 8.57
N PRO A 583 -8.07 31.52 7.30
CA PRO A 583 -6.68 31.32 6.95
C PRO A 583 -5.89 32.63 7.04
N ASN A 584 -4.60 32.56 7.36
CA ASN A 584 -3.72 33.70 7.25
C ASN A 584 -3.21 33.89 5.80
N ASN A 585 -2.58 35.03 5.54
CA ASN A 585 -2.17 35.46 4.21
C ASN A 585 -1.17 34.50 3.51
N GLY A 586 -0.50 33.62 4.24
CA GLY A 586 0.41 32.64 3.65
C GLY A 586 -0.27 31.54 2.86
N VAL A 587 -1.59 31.44 2.94
CA VAL A 587 -2.38 30.48 2.15
C VAL A 587 -2.08 30.58 0.66
N VAL A 588 -1.95 31.78 0.10
CA VAL A 588 -1.64 32.01 -1.32
C VAL A 588 -0.26 31.47 -1.73
N LEU A 589 0.65 31.29 -0.77
CA LEU A 589 1.98 30.76 -0.97
C LEU A 589 2.09 29.28 -0.58
N GLY A 590 0.94 28.62 -0.27
CA GLY A 590 0.85 27.19 0.00
C GLY A 590 1.51 26.78 1.31
N GLN A 591 1.38 27.58 2.36
CA GLN A 591 1.92 27.25 3.68
C GLN A 591 1.15 26.14 4.40
N TYR A 592 -0.13 25.97 4.08
CA TYR A 592 -0.98 24.94 4.67
C TYR A 592 -0.79 23.58 4.00
N GLN A 593 -1.14 22.56 4.73
CA GLN A 593 -0.97 21.17 4.33
C GLN A 593 -2.10 20.72 3.42
N SER A 594 -1.74 20.03 2.33
CA SER A 594 -2.64 19.32 1.43
C SER A 594 -2.01 18.00 1.03
N ARG A 595 -2.81 16.98 0.70
CA ARG A 595 -2.30 15.69 0.26
C ARG A 595 -1.98 15.73 -1.25
N VAL A 596 -1.11 14.83 -1.71
CA VAL A 596 -0.79 14.71 -3.14
C VAL A 596 -2.04 14.35 -3.95
N ILE A 597 -2.88 13.45 -3.41
CA ILE A 597 -4.16 13.10 -4.04
C ILE A 597 -5.13 14.28 -4.13
N ASP A 598 -5.16 15.17 -3.12
CA ASP A 598 -6.01 16.36 -3.15
C ASP A 598 -5.54 17.34 -4.23
N MET A 599 -4.23 17.52 -4.40
CA MET A 599 -3.67 18.38 -5.43
C MET A 599 -3.91 17.83 -6.84
N ALA A 600 -3.79 16.50 -7.03
CA ALA A 600 -4.14 15.84 -8.28
C ALA A 600 -5.63 16.01 -8.61
N SER A 601 -6.52 15.87 -7.62
CA SER A 601 -7.97 16.06 -7.75
C SER A 601 -8.35 17.50 -8.06
N ALA A 602 -7.76 18.46 -7.34
CA ALA A 602 -8.05 19.88 -7.55
C ALA A 602 -7.66 20.34 -8.97
N TYR A 603 -6.55 19.85 -9.49
CA TYR A 603 -6.13 20.14 -10.87
C TYR A 603 -6.94 19.34 -11.89
N ALA A 604 -7.44 18.14 -11.54
CA ALA A 604 -8.39 17.39 -12.38
C ALA A 604 -9.71 18.17 -12.57
N THR A 605 -10.20 18.85 -11.51
CA THR A 605 -11.37 19.74 -11.60
C THR A 605 -11.16 20.87 -12.60
N LEU A 606 -9.97 21.47 -12.63
CA LEU A 606 -9.63 22.48 -13.62
C LEU A 606 -9.56 21.91 -15.03
N ALA A 607 -8.97 20.70 -15.19
CA ALA A 607 -8.90 19.98 -16.46
C ALA A 607 -10.30 19.64 -17.01
N ALA A 608 -11.24 19.33 -16.12
CA ALA A 608 -12.65 19.06 -16.44
C ALA A 608 -13.52 20.32 -16.56
N SER A 609 -12.91 21.49 -16.84
CA SER A 609 -13.64 22.77 -16.97
C SER A 609 -14.47 23.11 -15.72
N GLY A 610 -13.98 22.81 -14.55
CA GLY A 610 -14.58 23.12 -13.25
C GLY A 610 -15.56 22.07 -12.70
N VAL A 611 -15.70 20.92 -13.34
CA VAL A 611 -16.48 19.79 -12.84
C VAL A 611 -15.60 18.97 -11.90
N TYR A 612 -16.02 18.87 -10.66
CA TYR A 612 -15.38 18.03 -9.65
C TYR A 612 -15.92 16.61 -9.71
N HIS A 613 -15.03 15.64 -9.78
CA HIS A 613 -15.32 14.23 -9.56
C HIS A 613 -14.55 13.74 -8.35
N ARG A 614 -15.22 13.02 -7.47
CA ARG A 614 -14.58 12.44 -6.29
C ARG A 614 -13.51 11.41 -6.71
N PRO A 615 -12.27 11.49 -6.21
CA PRO A 615 -11.27 10.47 -6.43
C PRO A 615 -11.72 9.11 -5.89
N HIS A 616 -11.55 8.04 -6.67
CA HIS A 616 -11.92 6.69 -6.28
C HIS A 616 -10.97 5.65 -6.89
N PHE A 617 -10.79 4.54 -6.18
CA PHE A 617 -9.94 3.42 -6.59
C PHE A 617 -10.75 2.23 -7.08
N VAL A 618 -11.96 2.02 -6.55
CA VAL A 618 -12.76 0.84 -6.83
C VAL A 618 -13.64 1.08 -8.06
N GLN A 619 -13.50 0.21 -9.05
CA GLN A 619 -14.33 0.21 -10.25
C GLN A 619 -15.47 -0.81 -10.13
N ARG A 620 -15.17 -2.03 -9.63
CA ARG A 620 -16.15 -3.11 -9.54
C ARG A 620 -15.78 -4.10 -8.45
N VAL A 621 -16.79 -4.66 -7.76
CA VAL A 621 -16.61 -5.70 -6.74
C VAL A 621 -17.54 -6.87 -7.05
N VAL A 622 -16.96 -8.07 -7.11
CA VAL A 622 -17.68 -9.32 -7.36
C VAL A 622 -17.27 -10.34 -6.30
N ASN A 623 -18.20 -11.06 -5.71
CA ASN A 623 -17.88 -12.11 -4.75
C ASN A 623 -17.54 -13.45 -5.44
N SER A 624 -17.09 -14.45 -4.68
CA SER A 624 -16.72 -15.78 -5.18
C SER A 624 -17.87 -16.53 -5.87
N GLU A 625 -19.14 -16.16 -5.63
CA GLU A 625 -20.32 -16.72 -6.29
C GLU A 625 -20.63 -16.02 -7.63
N GLY A 626 -19.86 -15.01 -8.02
CA GLY A 626 -20.09 -14.22 -9.23
C GLY A 626 -21.16 -13.13 -9.08
N LYS A 627 -21.62 -12.86 -7.86
CA LYS A 627 -22.57 -11.77 -7.58
C LYS A 627 -21.83 -10.44 -7.57
N VAL A 628 -22.32 -9.48 -8.35
CA VAL A 628 -21.83 -8.11 -8.32
C VAL A 628 -22.35 -7.43 -7.05
N LEU A 629 -21.44 -6.94 -6.22
CA LEU A 629 -21.73 -6.18 -5.00
C LEU A 629 -21.68 -4.68 -5.27
N PHE A 630 -20.80 -4.24 -6.16
CA PHE A 630 -20.65 -2.86 -6.58
C PHE A 630 -20.18 -2.78 -8.03
N ASP A 631 -20.71 -1.82 -8.79
CA ASP A 631 -20.24 -1.47 -10.14
C ASP A 631 -20.34 0.05 -10.32
N ALA A 632 -19.20 0.70 -10.55
CA ALA A 632 -19.13 2.16 -10.75
C ALA A 632 -19.87 2.62 -12.01
N ALA A 633 -20.03 1.74 -13.03
CA ALA A 633 -20.78 2.05 -14.24
C ALA A 633 -22.30 2.19 -13.99
N GLU A 634 -22.81 1.65 -12.88
CA GLU A 634 -24.21 1.75 -12.47
C GLU A 634 -24.47 2.98 -11.57
N GLN A 635 -23.41 3.71 -11.19
CA GLN A 635 -23.53 4.89 -10.34
C GLN A 635 -23.68 6.15 -11.19
N ASP A 636 -24.42 7.12 -10.68
CA ASP A 636 -24.46 8.47 -11.31
C ASP A 636 -23.16 9.21 -11.00
N ASN A 637 -22.26 9.24 -11.99
CA ASN A 637 -20.97 9.92 -11.91
C ASN A 637 -20.92 11.18 -12.78
N ALA A 638 -22.03 11.91 -12.85
CA ALA A 638 -22.11 13.16 -13.63
C ALA A 638 -21.12 14.23 -13.17
N GLY A 639 -20.56 14.10 -11.98
CA GLY A 639 -19.72 15.10 -11.33
C GLY A 639 -20.50 16.32 -10.84
N GLU A 640 -19.82 17.23 -10.21
CA GLU A 640 -20.39 18.46 -9.64
C GLU A 640 -19.69 19.69 -10.23
N GLN A 641 -20.43 20.60 -10.85
CA GLN A 641 -19.88 21.87 -11.33
C GLN A 641 -19.62 22.79 -10.14
N ARG A 642 -18.37 22.81 -9.64
CA ARG A 642 -17.97 23.61 -8.48
C ARG A 642 -17.28 24.92 -8.83
N ILE A 643 -16.65 24.99 -10.00
CA ILE A 643 -16.01 26.20 -10.53
C ILE A 643 -16.62 26.49 -11.89
N ASP A 644 -17.00 27.76 -12.13
CA ASP A 644 -17.54 28.15 -13.43
C ASP A 644 -16.61 27.72 -14.57
N LYS A 645 -17.17 27.16 -15.65
CA LYS A 645 -16.42 26.71 -16.81
C LYS A 645 -15.49 27.80 -17.39
N ALA A 646 -16.01 29.02 -17.51
CA ALA A 646 -15.20 30.15 -18.00
C ALA A 646 -13.99 30.43 -17.12
N VAL A 647 -14.14 30.30 -15.79
CA VAL A 647 -13.05 30.47 -14.81
C VAL A 647 -12.01 29.37 -14.98
N ALA A 648 -12.42 28.11 -14.97
CA ALA A 648 -11.51 26.95 -15.09
C ALA A 648 -10.73 26.98 -16.41
N ASP A 649 -11.40 27.28 -17.53
CA ASP A 649 -10.76 27.35 -18.87
C ASP A 649 -9.73 28.48 -18.94
N ASN A 650 -9.99 29.65 -18.31
CA ASN A 650 -9.02 30.76 -18.24
C ASN A 650 -7.82 30.40 -17.37
N VAL A 651 -8.02 29.75 -16.22
CA VAL A 651 -6.93 29.25 -15.36
C VAL A 651 -6.06 28.26 -16.15
N THR A 652 -6.67 27.30 -16.82
CA THR A 652 -5.99 26.32 -17.67
C THR A 652 -5.15 27.03 -18.74
N SER A 653 -5.72 28.02 -19.45
CA SER A 653 -5.00 28.81 -20.46
C SER A 653 -3.77 29.53 -19.89
N ALA A 654 -3.88 30.08 -18.67
CA ALA A 654 -2.77 30.76 -18.02
C ALA A 654 -1.65 29.79 -17.57
N MET A 655 -1.99 28.52 -17.36
CA MET A 655 -1.07 27.47 -16.91
C MET A 655 -0.32 26.76 -18.04
N GLN A 656 -0.86 26.74 -19.27
CA GLN A 656 -0.27 26.02 -20.42
C GLN A 656 1.22 26.36 -20.69
N PRO A 657 1.70 27.61 -20.60
CA PRO A 657 3.11 27.91 -20.91
C PRO A 657 4.08 27.52 -19.78
N ILE A 658 3.58 27.01 -18.62
CA ILE A 658 4.41 26.89 -17.40
C ILE A 658 5.33 25.68 -17.47
N ALA A 659 4.86 24.53 -17.97
CA ALA A 659 5.70 23.34 -18.09
C ALA A 659 6.95 23.63 -18.96
N GLY A 660 6.75 24.23 -20.13
CA GLY A 660 7.85 24.65 -20.97
C GLY A 660 8.76 25.73 -20.37
N TYR A 661 8.20 26.66 -19.61
CA TYR A 661 8.95 27.68 -18.89
C TYR A 661 9.78 27.09 -17.72
N SER A 662 9.32 26.00 -17.13
CA SER A 662 9.96 25.28 -16.03
C SER A 662 11.01 24.29 -16.58
N ASN A 663 12.13 24.77 -17.04
CA ASN A 663 13.27 24.01 -17.59
C ASN A 663 12.92 23.11 -18.80
N GLY A 664 11.88 23.46 -19.57
CA GLY A 664 11.57 22.75 -20.81
C GLY A 664 10.75 21.47 -20.64
N HIS A 665 9.99 21.31 -19.55
CA HIS A 665 9.20 20.10 -19.26
C HIS A 665 7.88 19.99 -20.05
N ASN A 666 7.88 20.44 -21.32
CA ASN A 666 6.77 20.12 -22.23
C ASN A 666 6.65 18.61 -22.41
N LEU A 667 5.43 18.10 -22.51
CA LEU A 667 5.17 16.70 -22.79
C LEU A 667 5.66 16.30 -24.18
N ALA A 668 5.95 15.03 -24.35
CA ALA A 668 6.39 14.44 -25.61
C ALA A 668 5.36 14.70 -26.73
N GLY A 669 5.85 14.83 -27.97
CA GLY A 669 5.02 15.12 -29.12
C GLY A 669 4.46 16.56 -29.18
N GLY A 670 4.71 17.39 -28.17
CA GLY A 670 4.08 18.70 -28.04
C GLY A 670 2.65 18.65 -27.49
N ARG A 671 2.27 17.56 -26.87
CA ARG A 671 0.96 17.33 -26.23
C ARG A 671 0.60 18.52 -25.34
N PRO A 672 -0.58 19.13 -25.51
CA PRO A 672 -1.02 20.25 -24.68
C PRO A 672 -1.09 19.85 -23.18
N SER A 673 -0.46 20.65 -22.34
CA SER A 673 -0.51 20.48 -20.88
C SER A 673 -0.64 21.83 -20.19
N ALA A 674 -1.16 21.80 -18.98
CA ALA A 674 -1.23 22.95 -18.09
C ALA A 674 -0.65 22.52 -16.73
N ALA A 675 0.28 23.32 -16.16
CA ALA A 675 1.00 22.87 -14.97
C ALA A 675 1.40 24.03 -14.05
N LYS A 676 1.81 23.71 -12.83
CA LYS A 676 2.37 24.67 -11.89
C LYS A 676 3.36 24.00 -10.96
N THR A 677 4.53 24.57 -10.82
CA THR A 677 5.57 24.19 -9.86
C THR A 677 5.25 24.73 -8.48
N GLY A 678 5.64 23.99 -7.44
CA GLY A 678 5.63 24.40 -6.05
C GLY A 678 7.01 24.21 -5.41
N THR A 679 7.38 25.07 -4.48
CA THR A 679 8.58 24.92 -3.64
C THR A 679 8.26 25.55 -2.30
N ASN A 680 8.50 24.80 -1.23
CA ASN A 680 8.33 25.27 0.13
C ASN A 680 9.67 25.30 0.86
N GLN A 681 9.90 26.35 1.68
CA GLN A 681 11.13 26.52 2.41
C GLN A 681 11.15 25.74 3.73
N LEU A 682 12.33 25.35 4.17
CA LEU A 682 12.59 24.76 5.49
C LEU A 682 12.73 25.87 6.53
N GLY A 683 11.61 26.31 7.08
CA GLY A 683 11.58 27.44 8.02
C GLY A 683 12.32 28.65 7.46
N ASP A 684 13.08 29.33 8.30
CA ASP A 684 13.86 30.52 7.94
C ASP A 684 15.31 30.23 7.49
N THR A 685 15.60 28.96 7.12
CA THR A 685 16.97 28.54 6.77
C THR A 685 17.40 28.98 5.38
N GLY A 686 16.47 29.37 4.53
CA GLY A 686 16.70 29.64 3.10
C GLY A 686 16.86 28.39 2.23
N ALA A 687 16.84 27.19 2.84
CA ALA A 687 16.86 25.91 2.12
C ALA A 687 15.42 25.47 1.75
N ASN A 688 15.30 24.59 0.78
CA ASN A 688 14.01 23.99 0.41
C ASN A 688 13.73 22.76 1.29
N ARG A 689 12.43 22.49 1.53
CA ARG A 689 11.92 21.36 2.25
C ARG A 689 11.09 20.44 1.36
N ASP A 690 10.15 21.03 0.59
CA ASP A 690 9.23 20.31 -0.31
C ASP A 690 9.30 20.91 -1.71
N ALA A 691 9.25 20.08 -2.71
CA ALA A 691 9.23 20.47 -4.10
C ALA A 691 8.08 19.74 -4.82
N TRP A 692 7.33 20.47 -5.67
CA TRP A 692 6.11 19.98 -6.30
C TRP A 692 6.08 20.30 -7.78
N MET A 693 5.49 19.39 -8.55
CA MET A 693 4.95 19.65 -9.88
C MET A 693 3.54 19.08 -9.95
N VAL A 694 2.57 19.93 -10.29
CA VAL A 694 1.19 19.50 -10.52
C VAL A 694 0.75 19.99 -11.88
N GLY A 695 0.23 19.11 -12.70
CA GLY A 695 -0.19 19.48 -14.05
C GLY A 695 -1.06 18.42 -14.69
N PHE A 696 -1.70 18.82 -15.80
CA PHE A 696 -2.73 18.00 -16.44
C PHE A 696 -2.76 18.19 -17.95
N THR A 697 -3.32 17.20 -18.63
CA THR A 697 -3.92 17.24 -19.96
C THR A 697 -5.45 17.18 -19.81
N PRO A 698 -6.25 17.26 -20.87
CA PRO A 698 -7.70 17.03 -20.76
C PRO A 698 -8.08 15.64 -20.24
N SER A 699 -7.19 14.65 -20.36
CA SER A 699 -7.46 13.23 -20.00
C SER A 699 -6.75 12.73 -18.75
N LEU A 700 -5.75 13.44 -18.21
CA LEU A 700 -4.98 12.99 -17.04
C LEU A 700 -4.46 14.17 -16.23
N SER A 701 -4.68 14.16 -14.91
CA SER A 701 -4.12 15.12 -13.94
C SER A 701 -3.15 14.39 -13.03
N THR A 702 -1.90 14.87 -12.95
CA THR A 702 -0.84 14.26 -12.15
C THR A 702 -0.23 15.25 -11.18
N ALA A 703 -0.16 14.87 -9.90
CA ALA A 703 0.57 15.59 -8.86
C ALA A 703 1.79 14.79 -8.43
N VAL A 704 2.93 15.47 -8.37
CA VAL A 704 4.21 14.92 -7.89
C VAL A 704 4.73 15.76 -6.75
N TRP A 705 5.13 15.11 -5.67
CA TRP A 705 5.85 15.68 -4.54
C TRP A 705 7.21 15.00 -4.39
N VAL A 706 8.22 15.78 -4.03
CA VAL A 706 9.55 15.31 -3.62
C VAL A 706 9.94 16.05 -2.33
N GLY A 707 10.39 15.31 -1.34
CA GLY A 707 10.81 15.83 -0.05
C GLY A 707 11.69 14.84 0.70
N THR A 708 11.86 15.01 2.01
CA THR A 708 12.59 14.10 2.87
C THR A 708 11.66 13.36 3.82
N THR A 709 12.10 12.20 4.32
CA THR A 709 11.31 11.30 5.19
C THR A 709 10.62 12.01 6.36
N ASP A 710 11.31 12.97 6.99
CA ASP A 710 10.83 13.67 8.19
C ASP A 710 10.62 15.19 7.98
N GLY A 711 10.95 15.71 6.79
CA GLY A 711 10.82 17.13 6.47
C GLY A 711 11.68 18.06 7.31
N THR A 712 12.71 17.56 7.99
CA THR A 712 13.57 18.34 8.91
C THR A 712 14.90 18.74 8.30
N ARG A 713 15.25 18.18 7.13
CA ARG A 713 16.53 18.42 6.45
C ARG A 713 16.33 19.22 5.17
N PRO A 714 17.37 19.97 4.75
CA PRO A 714 17.41 20.61 3.44
C PRO A 714 17.22 19.60 2.31
N LEU A 715 16.32 19.86 1.39
CA LEU A 715 16.10 19.06 0.19
C LEU A 715 17.12 19.46 -0.87
N VAL A 716 18.12 18.62 -1.06
CA VAL A 716 19.21 18.83 -2.00
C VAL A 716 19.37 17.60 -2.91
N ASN A 717 19.84 17.81 -4.14
CA ASN A 717 20.14 16.73 -5.06
C ASN A 717 21.52 16.09 -4.74
N GLN A 718 21.88 15.03 -5.46
CA GLN A 718 23.15 14.32 -5.32
C GLN A 718 24.41 15.20 -5.40
N TYR A 719 24.29 16.41 -5.97
CA TYR A 719 25.39 17.38 -6.09
C TYR A 719 25.37 18.44 -4.98
N GLY A 720 24.45 18.33 -3.99
CA GLY A 720 24.28 19.29 -2.91
C GLY A 720 23.53 20.57 -3.32
N SER A 721 22.97 20.65 -4.52
CA SER A 721 22.19 21.80 -4.98
C SER A 721 20.74 21.69 -4.49
N PRO A 722 20.08 22.83 -4.12
CA PRO A 722 18.67 22.82 -3.70
C PRO A 722 17.75 22.25 -4.80
N VAL A 723 16.83 21.38 -4.41
CA VAL A 723 15.79 20.86 -5.34
C VAL A 723 14.61 21.83 -5.35
N TYR A 724 14.24 22.29 -6.52
CA TYR A 724 13.08 23.13 -6.78
C TYR A 724 11.99 22.34 -7.51
N GLY A 725 10.76 22.86 -7.51
CA GLY A 725 9.66 22.26 -8.26
C GLY A 725 9.93 22.08 -9.76
N SER A 726 10.78 22.92 -10.36
CA SER A 726 11.20 22.83 -11.78
C SER A 726 12.34 21.82 -12.04
N GLY A 727 12.81 21.10 -11.03
CA GLY A 727 13.79 20.01 -11.14
C GLY A 727 13.13 18.65 -11.01
N LEU A 728 13.64 17.79 -10.10
CA LEU A 728 13.20 16.40 -9.90
C LEU A 728 11.68 16.17 -9.95
N PRO A 729 10.82 16.96 -9.27
CA PRO A 729 9.37 16.72 -9.37
C PRO A 729 8.83 16.98 -10.79
N SER A 730 9.42 17.91 -11.56
CA SER A 730 9.03 18.14 -12.95
C SER A 730 9.55 17.06 -13.89
N ASP A 731 10.73 16.51 -13.62
CA ASP A 731 11.29 15.36 -14.36
C ASP A 731 10.36 14.14 -14.15
N ILE A 732 10.05 13.79 -12.90
CA ILE A 732 9.13 12.69 -12.54
C ILE A 732 7.73 12.92 -13.15
N TRP A 733 7.20 14.15 -13.06
CA TRP A 733 5.89 14.48 -13.64
C TRP A 733 5.86 14.26 -15.14
N LYS A 734 6.88 14.76 -15.84
CA LYS A 734 6.96 14.63 -17.31
C LYS A 734 7.06 13.17 -17.73
N GLU A 735 7.94 12.39 -17.12
CA GLU A 735 8.15 10.98 -17.45
C GLU A 735 6.89 10.14 -17.12
N THR A 736 6.25 10.38 -15.97
CA THR A 736 4.96 9.75 -15.62
C THR A 736 3.89 10.07 -16.67
N MET A 737 3.73 11.36 -17.03
CA MET A 737 2.70 11.78 -17.98
C MET A 737 2.98 11.27 -19.40
N ASP A 738 4.24 11.32 -19.84
CA ASP A 738 4.64 10.83 -21.17
C ASP A 738 4.42 9.31 -21.26
N GLY A 739 4.84 8.55 -20.26
CA GLY A 739 4.67 7.11 -20.22
C GLY A 739 3.18 6.69 -20.12
N ALA A 740 2.41 7.32 -19.24
CA ALA A 740 0.97 7.04 -19.11
C ALA A 740 0.19 7.34 -20.40
N LEU A 741 0.51 8.43 -21.08
CA LEU A 741 -0.23 8.91 -22.24
C LEU A 741 0.33 8.45 -23.60
N GLU A 742 1.41 7.66 -23.60
CA GLU A 742 1.99 7.12 -24.83
C GLU A 742 0.95 6.29 -25.60
N GLY A 743 0.80 6.58 -26.91
CA GLY A 743 -0.15 5.90 -27.78
C GLY A 743 -1.62 6.27 -27.58
N THR A 744 -1.92 7.25 -26.69
CA THR A 744 -3.26 7.82 -26.56
C THR A 744 -3.45 9.00 -27.51
N ASP A 745 -4.71 9.31 -27.86
CA ASP A 745 -5.05 10.46 -28.68
C ASP A 745 -4.63 11.78 -28.01
N GLU A 746 -4.22 12.76 -28.82
CA GLU A 746 -3.95 14.11 -28.35
C GLU A 746 -5.24 14.91 -28.27
N GLU A 747 -5.60 15.29 -27.06
CA GLU A 747 -6.74 16.16 -26.79
C GLU A 747 -6.28 17.61 -26.58
N THR A 748 -7.13 18.57 -26.95
CA THR A 748 -6.86 20.00 -26.77
C THR A 748 -7.78 20.60 -25.72
N PHE A 749 -7.28 21.58 -24.97
CA PHE A 749 -8.09 22.32 -24.02
C PHE A 749 -9.18 23.19 -24.69
N PRO A 750 -10.32 23.39 -24.02
CA PRO A 750 -11.33 24.33 -24.46
C PRO A 750 -10.76 25.75 -24.57
N LYS A 751 -11.27 26.53 -25.56
CA LYS A 751 -10.94 27.94 -25.64
C LYS A 751 -11.61 28.69 -24.51
N PRO A 752 -10.88 29.52 -23.76
CA PRO A 752 -11.45 30.26 -22.63
C PRO A 752 -12.44 31.35 -23.12
N THR A 753 -13.48 31.55 -22.34
CA THR A 753 -14.40 32.68 -22.53
C THR A 753 -13.83 33.92 -21.85
N GLU A 754 -14.05 35.09 -22.44
CA GLU A 754 -13.53 36.34 -21.91
C GLU A 754 -14.07 36.66 -20.50
N ILE A 755 -13.14 37.00 -19.57
CA ILE A 755 -13.42 37.48 -18.23
C ILE A 755 -12.69 38.80 -18.03
N GLY A 756 -13.39 39.83 -17.56
CA GLY A 756 -12.81 41.15 -17.27
C GLY A 756 -12.15 41.85 -18.48
N GLY A 757 -12.66 41.60 -19.67
CA GLY A 757 -12.14 42.18 -20.93
C GLY A 757 -10.97 41.38 -21.56
N TYR A 758 -10.64 40.20 -21.01
CA TYR A 758 -9.56 39.33 -21.51
C TYR A 758 -10.00 37.86 -21.55
N ALA A 759 -9.82 37.21 -22.70
CA ALA A 759 -9.98 35.76 -22.85
C ALA A 759 -8.61 35.10 -23.04
N GLY A 760 -8.30 34.11 -22.19
CA GLY A 760 -7.02 33.38 -22.20
C GLY A 760 -5.82 34.24 -21.76
N VAL A 761 -4.61 33.79 -22.06
CA VAL A 761 -3.39 34.53 -21.76
C VAL A 761 -3.29 35.73 -22.69
N PRO A 762 -3.20 37.00 -22.18
CA PRO A 762 -3.02 38.16 -23.01
C PRO A 762 -1.75 38.03 -23.85
N GLN A 763 -1.87 38.13 -25.14
CA GLN A 763 -0.70 38.31 -26.01
C GLN A 763 -0.08 39.69 -25.69
N ALA A 764 1.27 39.72 -25.54
CA ALA A 764 1.95 41.00 -25.47
C ALA A 764 1.49 41.85 -26.66
N PRO A 765 1.16 43.16 -26.47
CA PRO A 765 0.79 44.00 -27.58
C PRO A 765 1.88 43.87 -28.65
N VAL A 766 1.49 43.43 -29.83
CA VAL A 766 2.37 43.51 -31.00
C VAL A 766 2.70 44.97 -31.12
N GLN A 767 3.93 45.35 -30.77
CA GLN A 767 4.39 46.70 -31.07
C GLN A 767 4.19 46.86 -32.57
N ALA A 768 3.25 47.67 -32.93
CA ALA A 768 3.14 48.11 -34.33
C ALA A 768 4.53 48.57 -34.73
N PRO A 769 5.08 48.13 -35.87
CA PRO A 769 6.36 48.60 -36.31
C PRO A 769 6.29 50.11 -36.32
N PRO A 770 7.26 50.87 -35.80
CA PRO A 770 7.23 52.31 -35.76
C PRO A 770 6.96 52.78 -37.17
N SER A 771 5.92 53.60 -37.37
CA SER A 771 5.63 54.27 -38.64
C SER A 771 6.91 54.97 -39.05
N SER A 772 7.59 54.44 -40.06
CA SER A 772 8.80 55.06 -40.61
C SER A 772 8.41 56.35 -41.29
N THR A 773 8.55 57.43 -40.56
CA THR A 773 8.79 58.71 -41.20
C THR A 773 10.13 58.56 -41.93
N ALA A 774 10.12 58.56 -43.25
CA ALA A 774 11.28 58.43 -44.10
C ALA A 774 12.24 59.57 -43.78
N VAL A 775 13.24 59.30 -42.90
CA VAL A 775 14.44 60.11 -42.83
C VAL A 775 15.41 59.59 -43.91
N VAL A 776 15.64 60.37 -44.93
CA VAL A 776 16.68 60.07 -45.87
C VAL A 776 18.03 60.16 -45.17
N THR A 777 18.57 59.04 -44.81
CA THR A 777 19.93 58.89 -44.29
C THR A 777 20.83 58.37 -45.39
N THR A 778 21.83 59.15 -45.71
CA THR A 778 22.96 58.71 -46.54
C THR A 778 23.60 57.43 -46.01
N PRO A 779 23.98 56.45 -46.86
CA PRO A 779 24.59 55.23 -46.43
C PRO A 779 25.91 55.49 -45.67
N PRO A 780 26.23 54.78 -44.61
CA PRO A 780 27.50 54.85 -43.91
C PRO A 780 28.63 54.39 -44.88
N PRO A 781 29.86 54.90 -44.73
CA PRO A 781 31.01 54.46 -45.55
C PRO A 781 31.31 52.97 -45.26
N PRO A 782 31.85 52.24 -46.25
CA PRO A 782 32.14 50.80 -46.13
C PRO A 782 33.11 50.50 -44.97
N SER A 783 32.80 49.47 -44.19
CA SER A 783 33.64 49.03 -43.10
C SER A 783 34.92 48.39 -43.64
N GLU A 784 36.06 48.92 -43.27
CA GLU A 784 37.36 48.30 -43.52
C GLU A 784 37.68 47.21 -42.51
N SER A 785 37.90 45.96 -42.98
CA SER A 785 38.32 44.85 -42.14
C SER A 785 39.82 44.58 -42.35
N VAL A 786 40.61 44.60 -41.33
CA VAL A 786 42.07 44.29 -41.37
C VAL A 786 42.20 42.77 -41.13
N ILE A 787 42.67 42.06 -42.13
CA ILE A 787 42.95 40.62 -42.05
C ILE A 787 44.46 40.43 -42.01
N GLN A 788 44.90 39.69 -40.97
CA GLN A 788 46.31 39.28 -40.86
C GLN A 788 46.40 37.76 -41.09
N PRO A 789 47.25 37.29 -42.03
CA PRO A 789 47.40 35.88 -42.26
C PRO A 789 48.01 35.21 -41.01
N THR A 790 47.46 34.05 -40.58
CA THR A 790 47.97 33.28 -39.46
C THR A 790 48.51 31.94 -39.91
N LEU A 791 49.57 31.49 -39.29
CA LEU A 791 50.19 30.16 -39.50
C LEU A 791 49.90 29.29 -38.31
N GLU A 792 49.34 28.09 -38.51
CA GLU A 792 49.10 27.10 -37.49
C GLU A 792 50.38 26.25 -37.31
N ILE A 793 51.00 26.29 -36.14
CA ILE A 793 52.25 25.58 -35.81
C ILE A 793 52.03 24.32 -34.98
N ALA A 794 50.86 24.16 -34.42
CA ALA A 794 50.38 22.93 -33.80
C ALA A 794 48.84 22.95 -33.71
N PRO A 795 48.12 21.83 -33.59
CA PRO A 795 46.67 21.83 -33.51
C PRO A 795 46.12 22.78 -32.43
N GLY A 796 45.45 23.86 -32.89
CA GLY A 796 44.88 24.88 -32.00
C GLY A 796 45.78 26.06 -31.62
N ILE A 797 47.02 26.15 -32.15
CA ILE A 797 47.92 27.26 -31.87
C ILE A 797 48.28 27.97 -33.20
N THR A 798 47.75 29.17 -33.40
CA THR A 798 48.01 30.03 -34.57
C THR A 798 48.79 31.27 -34.15
N ILE A 799 49.78 31.64 -34.94
CA ILE A 799 50.53 32.87 -34.76
C ILE A 799 50.33 33.76 -36.00
N PRO A 800 50.22 35.08 -35.82
CA PRO A 800 50.10 36.00 -36.95
C PRO A 800 51.41 36.05 -37.71
N PHE A 801 51.32 35.95 -39.04
CA PHE A 801 52.47 35.95 -39.92
C PHE A 801 52.32 36.98 -41.03
N GLY A 802 53.15 37.97 -41.05
CA GLY A 802 53.15 39.00 -42.10
C GLY A 802 52.47 40.32 -41.66
N PRO A 803 52.68 41.41 -42.44
CA PRO A 803 52.02 42.67 -42.18
C PRO A 803 50.50 42.61 -42.45
N PRO A 804 49.65 43.30 -41.64
CA PRO A 804 48.22 43.39 -41.85
C PRO A 804 47.86 44.06 -43.17
N THR A 805 46.88 43.43 -43.91
CA THR A 805 46.42 43.95 -45.14
C THR A 805 44.92 44.33 -45.01
N THR A 806 44.62 45.56 -45.41
CA THR A 806 43.24 46.08 -45.40
C THR A 806 42.53 45.63 -46.69
N VAL A 807 41.38 44.97 -46.52
CA VAL A 807 40.51 44.55 -47.65
C VAL A 807 39.13 45.21 -47.50
N THR A 808 38.77 45.92 -48.51
CA THR A 808 37.45 46.58 -48.62
C THR A 808 36.47 45.58 -49.26
N ALA A 809 35.42 45.21 -48.54
CA ALA A 809 34.38 44.30 -49.04
C ALA A 809 33.46 44.99 -50.04
N PRO A 810 33.07 44.31 -51.11
CA PRO A 810 32.04 44.88 -52.03
C PRO A 810 30.64 44.89 -51.35
N PRO A 811 29.77 45.81 -51.72
CA PRO A 811 28.43 45.94 -51.15
C PRO A 811 27.57 44.68 -51.42
N PRO A 812 26.78 44.19 -50.46
CA PRO A 812 25.94 43.04 -50.64
C PRO A 812 24.83 43.29 -51.63
N GLY A 813 24.71 42.40 -52.67
CA GLY A 813 23.57 42.35 -53.56
C GLY A 813 22.27 41.95 -52.91
N PRO A 814 21.12 42.23 -53.51
CA PRO A 814 19.81 41.90 -52.88
C PRO A 814 19.61 40.37 -52.76
N VAL A 815 19.43 39.90 -51.53
CA VAL A 815 19.11 38.50 -51.24
C VAL A 815 17.63 38.26 -51.45
N GLY A 816 17.27 37.39 -52.40
CA GLY A 816 15.93 36.85 -52.56
C GLY A 816 15.57 35.92 -51.38
N VAL A 817 14.50 36.16 -50.71
CA VAL A 817 13.98 35.33 -49.61
C VAL A 817 13.25 34.14 -50.19
N ASP A 818 13.75 32.94 -49.92
CA ASP A 818 13.04 31.69 -50.17
C ASP A 818 12.06 31.43 -49.02
N PRO A 819 10.74 31.33 -49.25
CA PRO A 819 9.76 31.17 -48.15
C PRO A 819 9.72 29.77 -47.53
N ASN A 820 10.58 28.82 -47.95
CA ASN A 820 10.54 27.42 -47.50
C ASN A 820 11.82 26.90 -46.78
N ALA A 821 12.69 27.79 -46.30
CA ALA A 821 13.87 27.33 -45.57
C ALA A 821 13.61 27.25 -44.06
N PRO A 822 14.06 26.15 -43.37
CA PRO A 822 13.89 26.03 -41.92
C PRO A 822 14.79 27.02 -41.17
N PRO A 823 14.38 27.52 -39.99
CA PRO A 823 15.14 28.48 -39.22
C PRO A 823 16.46 27.86 -38.67
N PRO A 824 17.53 28.61 -38.55
CA PRO A 824 18.80 28.14 -37.97
C PRO A 824 18.67 27.97 -36.45
N PRO A 825 19.46 27.04 -35.82
CA PRO A 825 19.42 26.83 -34.40
C PRO A 825 19.89 28.08 -33.65
N GLY A 826 19.06 28.48 -32.65
CA GLY A 826 19.29 29.68 -31.86
C GLY A 826 20.51 29.51 -30.91
N GLY A 827 21.43 30.47 -31.04
CA GLY A 827 22.52 30.60 -30.06
C GLY A 827 22.01 31.10 -28.72
N GLY A 828 22.32 30.38 -27.64
CA GLY A 828 22.02 30.79 -26.28
C GLY A 828 22.76 32.08 -25.89
N PRO A 829 22.29 32.83 -24.90
CA PRO A 829 22.90 34.06 -24.45
C PRO A 829 24.23 33.83 -23.74
N LEU A 830 25.25 34.60 -24.19
CA LEU A 830 26.58 34.69 -23.55
C LEU A 830 26.43 35.26 -22.13
N VAL A 831 26.92 34.53 -21.13
CA VAL A 831 27.09 35.00 -19.76
C VAL A 831 28.28 35.95 -19.72
N PRO A 832 28.23 37.16 -19.14
CA PRO A 832 29.38 38.02 -18.95
C PRO A 832 30.34 37.45 -17.90
N GLY A 833 31.61 37.28 -18.24
CA GLY A 833 32.69 36.88 -17.34
C GLY A 833 33.01 37.94 -16.29
N PRO A 834 33.55 37.55 -15.13
CA PRO A 834 33.91 38.48 -14.07
C PRO A 834 35.13 39.35 -14.41
N PRO A 835 35.28 40.55 -13.80
CA PRO A 835 36.38 41.45 -14.06
C PRO A 835 37.73 40.90 -13.52
N PRO A 836 38.88 41.21 -14.14
CA PRO A 836 40.20 40.72 -13.67
C PRO A 836 40.67 41.45 -12.43
N GLY A 837 41.06 40.70 -11.44
CA GLY A 837 41.87 41.20 -10.32
C GLY A 837 41.44 40.91 -8.90
N ALA A 838 41.45 39.64 -8.47
CA ALA A 838 41.62 39.33 -7.06
C ALA A 838 42.47 38.04 -6.87
N PRO A 839 43.40 37.98 -5.92
CA PRO A 839 44.30 36.84 -5.78
C PRO A 839 43.61 35.63 -5.13
N VAL A 840 43.86 34.45 -5.66
CA VAL A 840 43.37 33.14 -5.20
C VAL A 840 44.16 32.74 -3.94
N PRO A 841 43.52 32.32 -2.84
CA PRO A 841 44.18 31.71 -1.70
C PRO A 841 44.54 30.25 -2.00
N ALA A 842 45.74 29.83 -1.60
CA ALA A 842 46.30 28.50 -1.77
C ALA A 842 45.56 27.46 -0.92
N LEU A 843 45.27 26.26 -1.51
CA LEU A 843 44.78 25.08 -0.86
C LEU A 843 45.83 24.43 0.05
N PRO A 844 45.44 23.90 1.25
CA PRO A 844 46.31 23.09 2.09
C PRO A 844 46.43 21.65 1.52
N PRO A 845 47.54 20.92 1.81
CA PRO A 845 47.75 19.55 1.31
C PRO A 845 46.88 18.53 2.06
N PRO A 846 46.52 17.40 1.43
CA PRO A 846 45.71 16.35 2.03
C PRO A 846 46.47 15.52 3.05
N PRO A 847 45.76 14.90 4.05
CA PRO A 847 46.35 13.98 5.01
C PRO A 847 46.72 12.61 4.42
#